data_ad44bbc2915e10d50ec3c3ae50ca3034
#
_entry.id   ad44bbc2915e10d50ec3c3ae50ca3034
#
_cell.length_a   1.000
_cell.length_b   1.000
_cell.length_c   1.000
_cell.angle_alpha   90.00
_cell.angle_beta   90.00
_cell.angle_gamma   90.00
#
_symmetry.space_group_name_H-M   'P 1'
#
loop_
_entity.id
_entity.type
_entity.pdbx_description
1 polymer ?
#
loop_
_entity_poly.entity_id
_entity_poly.type
_entity_poly.pdbx_seq_one_letter_code
_entity_poly.pdbx_strand_id
1 'polypeptide(L)'
;MDRKKLLKVLNLDNFTAIDFETTGLDPKNDRIIEVAAIKFKNGVITDKYVQLINPEVKISSFITGITGITNKMIKSSPTEEMIIDDFLYFLGEDPLVGHNIYFDDNFLKNLCKRLGRDIQKHVKYDTLQLARSVLFDQPVFNLAALSEYFGFSSKGSHRAEVDTHNTGMIFIELIEELASHPIKLISTVYDFIKDKEIPNQKLYSDIAKELNKAGKIKTGLVKSKIKRNFPINKFYCEGKNEISNFDSETIFGNDGILKENIDNFEFRPDQIKYSKIIKEIFSKEKSIGVIEAGTGLGKSMAYLYGAIDNSSDFENNGPTIIACHTKNLQDQLFNNDLPKLSKTLDVPIKAVLLKGRRNYLCKTRFKWLTSDSKTLDKNDLEALIPIFFWMEFTKTGDLSECSGFFNSRREWLKSMICSEPGFCTGEICNKQHSCFYGKLKKLLFQANIIVVNHSLLMVEVANPGILPEHNSVIIDEAHNLIKSAYDQFKIDWTEQNSLYQIQNIDPSSPRSARWNSILNTICSQNPELSKIIEDLKRSIKEAKDSLKVMMINISNENYSQFDPLKTYQNKPILKNIEKTFQIVSEDIDLMEKNLKNIIELIDKIRKSILEIDNTRSKYGTLHSIFENGHDKISHLLSDLMCLTANQDNDTVYWMEGEFKLKNTSKERLSISLHASMIDPSVNMAQNFFNRFQNVLLTSATLKVNNSFDYFLKRVGLKNMDSVFKKDFLSPFFYDEQVTFHQYSGAIEISSDFEKIGNLVIDLNRKFKKRMLVLFTSTKTLTETSKYIKNNI
;
A
#
# COMPACT_ATOMS: atom_id res chain seq x y z
N MET A 1 33.69 3.09 -14.91
CA MET A 1 33.73 2.21 -16.08
C MET A 1 32.76 2.82 -17.08
N ASP A 2 33.05 2.80 -18.37
CA ASP A 2 32.12 3.20 -19.43
C ASP A 2 31.17 2.05 -19.79
N ARG A 3 30.09 2.37 -20.51
CA ARG A 3 29.00 1.45 -20.89
C ARG A 3 29.50 0.23 -21.68
N LYS A 4 30.32 0.42 -22.70
CA LYS A 4 30.82 -0.68 -23.54
C LYS A 4 31.67 -1.65 -22.71
N LYS A 5 32.53 -1.14 -21.86
CA LYS A 5 33.35 -1.95 -20.97
C LYS A 5 32.50 -2.70 -19.94
N LEU A 6 31.47 -2.05 -19.42
CA LEU A 6 30.52 -2.69 -18.49
C LEU A 6 29.81 -3.88 -19.15
N LEU A 7 29.21 -3.67 -20.33
CA LEU A 7 28.52 -4.74 -21.05
C LEU A 7 29.45 -5.90 -21.36
N LYS A 8 30.68 -5.62 -21.80
CA LYS A 8 31.68 -6.64 -22.12
C LYS A 8 32.09 -7.49 -20.90
N VAL A 9 32.36 -6.88 -19.75
CA VAL A 9 32.75 -7.62 -18.53
C VAL A 9 31.60 -8.43 -17.94
N LEU A 10 30.35 -8.08 -18.27
CA LEU A 10 29.15 -8.82 -17.86
C LEU A 10 28.74 -9.88 -18.90
N ASN A 11 29.50 -10.08 -20.00
CA ASN A 11 29.14 -10.94 -21.13
C ASN A 11 27.76 -10.59 -21.71
N LEU A 12 27.47 -9.29 -21.80
CA LEU A 12 26.26 -8.70 -22.38
C LEU A 12 26.60 -7.77 -23.56
N ASP A 13 27.78 -7.96 -24.14
CA ASP A 13 28.15 -7.30 -25.39
C ASP A 13 27.28 -7.74 -26.57
N ASN A 14 26.64 -8.92 -26.48
CA ASN A 14 25.60 -9.38 -27.39
C ASN A 14 24.39 -9.83 -26.56
N PHE A 15 23.20 -9.39 -26.92
CA PHE A 15 21.92 -9.89 -26.42
C PHE A 15 20.81 -9.60 -27.41
N THR A 16 19.71 -10.33 -27.33
CA THR A 16 18.51 -10.14 -28.15
C THR A 16 17.33 -9.74 -27.28
N ALA A 17 16.75 -8.55 -27.50
CA ALA A 17 15.48 -8.16 -26.91
C ALA A 17 14.33 -8.79 -27.70
N ILE A 18 13.29 -9.26 -27.01
CA ILE A 18 12.10 -9.86 -27.61
C ILE A 18 10.82 -9.30 -27.01
N ASP A 19 9.76 -9.26 -27.83
CA ASP A 19 8.41 -8.90 -27.41
C ASP A 19 7.39 -9.52 -28.37
N PHE A 20 6.27 -10.06 -27.85
CA PHE A 20 5.24 -10.71 -28.63
C PHE A 20 3.87 -10.11 -28.39
N GLU A 21 3.14 -9.88 -29.49
CA GLU A 21 1.71 -9.61 -29.42
C GLU A 21 0.93 -10.90 -29.63
N THR A 22 -0.18 -11.09 -28.90
CA THR A 22 -0.89 -12.35 -28.84
C THR A 22 -2.41 -12.17 -28.90
N THR A 23 -3.15 -13.25 -29.22
CA THR A 23 -4.62 -13.25 -29.21
C THR A 23 -5.24 -13.21 -27.80
N GLY A 24 -4.43 -13.45 -26.76
CA GLY A 24 -4.84 -13.46 -25.36
C GLY A 24 -3.67 -13.78 -24.41
N LEU A 25 -3.97 -14.16 -23.18
CA LEU A 25 -2.95 -14.32 -22.13
C LEU A 25 -2.57 -15.79 -21.83
N ASP A 26 -3.27 -16.77 -22.41
CA ASP A 26 -3.01 -18.17 -22.15
C ASP A 26 -2.13 -18.80 -23.24
N PRO A 27 -0.84 -19.05 -22.99
CA PRO A 27 0.10 -19.55 -24.00
C PRO A 27 -0.25 -20.97 -24.53
N LYS A 28 -1.19 -21.69 -23.90
CA LYS A 28 -1.67 -22.99 -24.39
C LYS A 28 -2.76 -22.85 -25.44
N ASN A 29 -3.67 -21.91 -25.22
CA ASN A 29 -4.87 -21.74 -26.03
C ASN A 29 -4.77 -20.57 -27.01
N ASP A 30 -4.03 -19.52 -26.63
CA ASP A 30 -3.83 -18.35 -27.47
C ASP A 30 -2.66 -18.51 -28.45
N ARG A 31 -2.59 -17.60 -29.42
CA ARG A 31 -1.64 -17.62 -30.55
C ARG A 31 -0.89 -16.30 -30.61
N ILE A 32 0.31 -16.35 -31.16
CA ILE A 32 1.12 -15.18 -31.45
C ILE A 32 0.59 -14.50 -32.72
N ILE A 33 0.49 -13.18 -32.75
CA ILE A 33 0.04 -12.36 -33.88
C ILE A 33 1.12 -11.41 -34.39
N GLU A 34 2.13 -11.09 -33.60
CA GLU A 34 3.34 -10.37 -34.00
C GLU A 34 4.50 -10.84 -33.14
N VAL A 35 5.66 -11.09 -33.76
CA VAL A 35 6.93 -11.28 -33.06
C VAL A 35 7.87 -10.15 -33.39
N ALA A 36 8.61 -9.66 -32.40
CA ALA A 36 9.76 -8.81 -32.63
C ALA A 36 10.95 -9.30 -31.82
N ALA A 37 12.11 -9.32 -32.49
CA ALA A 37 13.41 -9.59 -31.90
C ALA A 37 14.42 -8.58 -32.43
N ILE A 38 15.18 -7.94 -31.54
CA ILE A 38 16.18 -6.91 -31.88
C ILE A 38 17.51 -7.29 -31.23
N LYS A 39 18.54 -7.47 -32.08
CA LYS A 39 19.90 -7.76 -31.63
C LYS A 39 20.65 -6.49 -31.24
N PHE A 40 21.28 -6.55 -30.10
CA PHE A 40 22.14 -5.50 -29.58
C PHE A 40 23.58 -6.01 -29.52
N LYS A 41 24.50 -5.18 -30.02
CA LYS A 41 25.96 -5.43 -29.92
C LYS A 41 26.65 -4.19 -29.34
N ASN A 42 27.34 -4.38 -28.19
CA ASN A 42 27.98 -3.28 -27.48
C ASN A 42 27.04 -2.11 -27.17
N GLY A 43 25.76 -2.40 -26.93
CA GLY A 43 24.74 -1.42 -26.61
C GLY A 43 24.14 -0.66 -27.83
N VAL A 44 24.43 -1.14 -29.06
CA VAL A 44 23.92 -0.59 -30.31
C VAL A 44 23.14 -1.67 -31.05
N ILE A 45 22.05 -1.30 -31.68
CA ILE A 45 21.26 -2.21 -32.52
C ILE A 45 22.04 -2.60 -33.78
N THR A 46 22.07 -3.91 -34.08
CA THR A 46 22.76 -4.45 -35.23
C THR A 46 21.84 -5.13 -36.20
N ASP A 47 20.78 -5.73 -35.74
CA ASP A 47 19.84 -6.49 -36.60
C ASP A 47 18.45 -6.54 -35.93
N LYS A 48 17.41 -6.78 -36.74
CA LYS A 48 16.05 -6.92 -36.30
C LYS A 48 15.25 -7.95 -37.09
N TYR A 49 14.39 -8.67 -36.40
CA TYR A 49 13.39 -9.58 -36.97
C TYR A 49 12.02 -9.12 -36.46
N VAL A 50 11.14 -8.69 -37.34
CA VAL A 50 9.77 -8.23 -37.01
C VAL A 50 8.82 -8.84 -38.01
N GLN A 51 7.83 -9.60 -37.51
CA GLN A 51 6.91 -10.32 -38.39
C GLN A 51 5.51 -10.39 -37.81
N LEU A 52 4.52 -9.88 -38.57
CA LEU A 52 3.11 -10.17 -38.32
C LEU A 52 2.81 -11.63 -38.66
N ILE A 53 2.00 -12.28 -37.84
CA ILE A 53 1.68 -13.71 -37.95
C ILE A 53 0.19 -13.90 -38.15
N ASN A 54 -0.20 -14.77 -39.04
CA ASN A 54 -1.56 -15.25 -39.13
C ASN A 54 -1.78 -16.36 -38.08
N PRO A 55 -2.55 -16.12 -37.03
CA PRO A 55 -2.75 -17.12 -35.98
C PRO A 55 -3.77 -18.20 -36.34
N GLU A 56 -4.33 -18.14 -37.58
CA GLU A 56 -5.42 -19.01 -38.08
C GLU A 56 -6.68 -18.98 -37.22
N VAL A 57 -6.76 -18.04 -36.30
CA VAL A 57 -7.94 -17.74 -35.44
C VAL A 57 -8.28 -16.26 -35.52
N LYS A 58 -9.54 -15.93 -35.29
CA LYS A 58 -10.01 -14.53 -35.35
C LYS A 58 -9.52 -13.74 -34.13
N ILE A 59 -8.86 -12.60 -34.39
CA ILE A 59 -8.51 -11.65 -33.35
C ILE A 59 -9.78 -10.94 -32.87
N SER A 60 -9.94 -10.85 -31.54
CA SER A 60 -11.07 -10.12 -30.90
C SER A 60 -10.91 -8.62 -31.08
N SER A 61 -12.01 -7.88 -31.03
CA SER A 61 -12.00 -6.40 -31.04
C SER A 61 -11.23 -5.83 -29.84
N PHE A 62 -11.21 -6.54 -28.73
CA PHE A 62 -10.46 -6.17 -27.53
C PHE A 62 -8.94 -6.19 -27.79
N ILE A 63 -8.42 -7.26 -28.38
CA ILE A 63 -6.98 -7.38 -28.72
C ILE A 63 -6.62 -6.37 -29.81
N THR A 64 -7.45 -6.21 -30.85
CA THR A 64 -7.25 -5.16 -31.85
C THR A 64 -7.17 -3.76 -31.20
N GLY A 65 -8.02 -3.48 -30.22
CA GLY A 65 -8.00 -2.18 -29.49
C GLY A 65 -6.73 -1.96 -28.65
N ILE A 66 -6.04 -3.02 -28.24
CA ILE A 66 -4.78 -2.93 -27.48
C ILE A 66 -3.60 -2.81 -28.42
N THR A 67 -3.47 -3.74 -29.37
CA THR A 67 -2.27 -3.92 -30.21
C THR A 67 -2.32 -3.10 -31.52
N GLY A 68 -3.51 -2.61 -31.90
CA GLY A 68 -3.74 -2.01 -33.21
C GLY A 68 -3.74 -3.01 -34.38
N ILE A 69 -3.46 -4.31 -34.12
CA ILE A 69 -3.39 -5.34 -35.14
C ILE A 69 -4.79 -5.81 -35.48
N THR A 70 -5.17 -5.71 -36.76
CA THR A 70 -6.50 -6.10 -37.24
C THR A 70 -6.46 -7.43 -37.98
N ASN A 71 -7.61 -8.13 -38.03
CA ASN A 71 -7.73 -9.36 -38.83
C ASN A 71 -7.38 -9.13 -40.31
N LYS A 72 -7.55 -7.94 -40.86
CA LYS A 72 -7.18 -7.58 -42.23
C LYS A 72 -5.67 -7.56 -42.40
N MET A 73 -4.92 -7.04 -41.42
CA MET A 73 -3.45 -6.94 -41.50
C MET A 73 -2.77 -8.30 -41.52
N ILE A 74 -3.26 -9.24 -40.75
CA ILE A 74 -2.65 -10.58 -40.62
C ILE A 74 -3.11 -11.60 -41.63
N LYS A 75 -4.14 -11.31 -42.43
CA LYS A 75 -4.75 -12.26 -43.36
C LYS A 75 -3.76 -12.84 -44.39
N SER A 76 -2.82 -12.03 -44.85
CA SER A 76 -1.77 -12.41 -45.80
C SER A 76 -0.40 -12.68 -45.16
N SER A 77 -0.33 -12.61 -43.82
CA SER A 77 0.90 -12.89 -43.11
C SER A 77 1.19 -14.38 -43.04
N PRO A 78 2.47 -14.80 -42.91
CA PRO A 78 2.83 -16.21 -42.74
C PRO A 78 2.24 -16.77 -41.44
N THR A 79 2.06 -18.09 -41.37
CA THR A 79 1.64 -18.79 -40.17
C THR A 79 2.78 -18.97 -39.16
N GLU A 80 2.48 -19.37 -37.94
CA GLU A 80 3.50 -19.71 -36.91
C GLU A 80 4.49 -20.77 -37.42
N GLU A 81 4.00 -21.79 -38.16
CA GLU A 81 4.84 -22.87 -38.72
C GLU A 81 5.82 -22.38 -39.77
N MET A 82 5.44 -21.36 -40.55
CA MET A 82 6.28 -20.84 -41.64
C MET A 82 7.44 -19.99 -41.13
N ILE A 83 7.33 -19.43 -39.95
CA ILE A 83 8.32 -18.46 -39.43
C ILE A 83 9.21 -19.01 -38.31
N ILE A 84 8.81 -20.12 -37.67
CA ILE A 84 9.44 -20.54 -36.42
C ILE A 84 10.92 -20.88 -36.60
N ASP A 85 11.27 -21.58 -37.69
CA ASP A 85 12.65 -22.02 -37.91
C ASP A 85 13.58 -20.82 -38.18
N ASP A 86 13.14 -19.84 -38.97
CA ASP A 86 13.87 -18.60 -39.22
C ASP A 86 13.98 -17.74 -37.96
N PHE A 87 12.91 -17.69 -37.15
CA PHE A 87 12.90 -16.98 -35.92
C PHE A 87 13.87 -17.57 -34.88
N LEU A 88 13.85 -18.89 -34.69
CA LEU A 88 14.80 -19.59 -33.81
C LEU A 88 16.25 -19.41 -34.28
N TYR A 89 16.48 -19.48 -35.61
CA TYR A 89 17.80 -19.19 -36.19
C TYR A 89 18.24 -17.75 -35.89
N PHE A 90 17.33 -16.78 -36.02
CA PHE A 90 17.62 -15.38 -35.66
C PHE A 90 17.96 -15.22 -34.17
N LEU A 91 17.27 -15.88 -33.26
CA LEU A 91 17.58 -15.80 -31.82
C LEU A 91 18.99 -16.35 -31.53
N GLY A 92 19.37 -17.45 -32.16
CA GLY A 92 20.66 -18.12 -31.96
C GLY A 92 20.89 -18.51 -30.50
N GLU A 93 22.08 -18.20 -29.95
CA GLU A 93 22.47 -18.51 -28.58
C GLU A 93 22.47 -17.27 -27.67
N ASP A 94 22.03 -16.12 -28.17
CA ASP A 94 22.06 -14.86 -27.43
C ASP A 94 21.23 -14.93 -26.14
N PRO A 95 21.65 -14.23 -25.07
CA PRO A 95 20.77 -13.97 -23.93
C PRO A 95 19.51 -13.24 -24.40
N LEU A 96 18.34 -13.63 -23.86
CA LEU A 96 17.08 -13.00 -24.18
C LEU A 96 16.69 -11.97 -23.10
N VAL A 97 16.21 -10.82 -23.57
CA VAL A 97 15.73 -9.71 -22.72
C VAL A 97 14.27 -9.42 -23.07
N GLY A 98 13.40 -9.38 -22.06
CA GLY A 98 12.00 -9.01 -22.23
C GLY A 98 11.50 -8.10 -21.10
N HIS A 99 10.36 -7.47 -21.31
CA HIS A 99 9.64 -6.75 -20.26
C HIS A 99 8.52 -7.65 -19.71
N ASN A 100 8.77 -8.37 -18.61
CA ASN A 100 8.03 -9.54 -18.15
C ASN A 100 8.30 -10.77 -19.03
N ILE A 101 9.59 -11.08 -19.21
CA ILE A 101 10.10 -12.14 -20.11
C ILE A 101 9.41 -13.50 -19.96
N TYR A 102 8.81 -13.80 -18.78
CA TYR A 102 8.06 -15.04 -18.59
C TYR A 102 6.87 -15.18 -19.54
N PHE A 103 6.24 -14.07 -19.93
CA PHE A 103 5.14 -14.08 -20.86
C PHE A 103 5.62 -14.58 -22.25
N ASP A 104 6.61 -13.92 -22.81
CA ASP A 104 7.13 -14.21 -24.12
C ASP A 104 7.77 -15.61 -24.19
N ASP A 105 8.58 -15.96 -23.19
CA ASP A 105 9.21 -17.27 -23.07
C ASP A 105 8.18 -18.42 -23.01
N ASN A 106 7.07 -18.22 -22.30
CA ASN A 106 6.02 -19.24 -22.23
C ASN A 106 5.28 -19.39 -23.55
N PHE A 107 5.01 -18.31 -24.27
CA PHE A 107 4.44 -18.38 -25.61
C PHE A 107 5.39 -19.06 -26.59
N LEU A 108 6.68 -18.69 -26.58
CA LEU A 108 7.69 -19.33 -27.43
C LEU A 108 7.83 -20.84 -27.17
N LYS A 109 7.89 -21.24 -25.90
CA LYS A 109 7.95 -22.64 -25.50
C LYS A 109 6.73 -23.45 -25.94
N ASN A 110 5.53 -22.88 -25.78
CA ASN A 110 4.31 -23.55 -26.19
C ASN A 110 4.18 -23.62 -27.73
N LEU A 111 4.63 -22.59 -28.44
CA LEU A 111 4.73 -22.59 -29.89
C LEU A 111 5.67 -23.71 -30.37
N CYS A 112 6.92 -23.76 -29.86
CA CYS A 112 7.87 -24.80 -30.20
C CYS A 112 7.34 -26.21 -29.89
N LYS A 113 6.71 -26.39 -28.72
CA LYS A 113 6.09 -27.67 -28.35
C LYS A 113 4.97 -28.08 -29.29
N ARG A 114 4.12 -27.13 -29.75
CA ARG A 114 3.04 -27.41 -30.71
C ARG A 114 3.58 -27.88 -32.07
N LEU A 115 4.67 -27.29 -32.51
CA LEU A 115 5.28 -27.53 -33.83
C LEU A 115 6.39 -28.58 -33.80
N GLY A 116 6.64 -29.22 -32.64
CA GLY A 116 7.68 -30.25 -32.50
C GLY A 116 9.10 -29.72 -32.75
N ARG A 117 9.37 -28.49 -32.35
CA ARG A 117 10.68 -27.83 -32.41
C ARG A 117 11.37 -27.80 -31.07
N ASP A 118 12.67 -28.03 -31.06
CA ASP A 118 13.49 -27.84 -29.85
C ASP A 118 13.89 -26.38 -29.71
N ILE A 119 13.77 -25.86 -28.46
CA ILE A 119 14.22 -24.50 -28.10
C ILE A 119 15.51 -24.58 -27.31
N GLN A 120 16.50 -23.81 -27.69
CA GLN A 120 17.73 -23.68 -26.91
C GLN A 120 17.45 -23.03 -25.54
N LYS A 121 18.25 -23.39 -24.54
CA LYS A 121 18.16 -22.81 -23.20
C LYS A 121 18.91 -21.48 -23.14
N HIS A 122 18.19 -20.39 -23.32
CA HIS A 122 18.74 -19.03 -23.20
C HIS A 122 18.86 -18.58 -21.75
N VAL A 123 19.87 -17.75 -21.47
CA VAL A 123 19.92 -16.91 -20.28
C VAL A 123 18.85 -15.80 -20.44
N LYS A 124 18.06 -15.55 -19.39
CA LYS A 124 16.92 -14.63 -19.47
C LYS A 124 17.10 -13.45 -18.55
N TYR A 125 16.77 -12.27 -19.04
CA TYR A 125 16.77 -11.03 -18.31
C TYR A 125 15.40 -10.35 -18.40
N ASP A 126 14.91 -9.86 -17.28
CA ASP A 126 13.60 -9.23 -17.15
C ASP A 126 13.74 -7.78 -16.73
N THR A 127 13.38 -6.86 -17.63
CA THR A 127 13.47 -5.42 -17.37
C THR A 127 12.43 -4.96 -16.35
N LEU A 128 11.24 -5.59 -16.27
CA LEU A 128 10.22 -5.27 -15.27
C LEU A 128 10.71 -5.56 -13.85
N GLN A 129 11.30 -6.74 -13.64
CA GLN A 129 11.84 -7.14 -12.35
C GLN A 129 13.05 -6.27 -11.96
N LEU A 130 13.97 -5.98 -12.90
CA LEU A 130 15.09 -5.07 -12.67
C LEU A 130 14.61 -3.65 -12.31
N ALA A 131 13.66 -3.10 -13.08
CA ALA A 131 13.13 -1.77 -12.82
C ALA A 131 12.49 -1.68 -11.42
N ARG A 132 11.66 -2.68 -11.04
CA ARG A 132 11.10 -2.75 -9.68
C ARG A 132 12.17 -2.77 -8.60
N SER A 133 13.31 -3.39 -8.87
CA SER A 133 14.42 -3.53 -7.93
C SER A 133 15.21 -2.24 -7.79
N VAL A 134 15.70 -1.67 -8.88
CA VAL A 134 16.62 -0.52 -8.86
C VAL A 134 15.92 0.83 -8.97
N LEU A 135 14.67 0.88 -9.46
CA LEU A 135 13.81 2.06 -9.50
C LEU A 135 12.64 1.93 -8.51
N PHE A 136 12.85 1.27 -7.40
CA PHE A 136 11.86 0.85 -6.42
C PHE A 136 10.86 1.93 -5.97
N ASP A 137 11.17 3.20 -6.16
CA ASP A 137 10.38 4.38 -5.80
C ASP A 137 9.46 4.89 -6.93
N GLN A 138 9.57 4.34 -8.15
CA GLN A 138 8.71 4.75 -9.27
C GLN A 138 7.27 4.26 -9.08
N PRO A 139 6.25 5.08 -9.37
CA PRO A 139 4.85 4.70 -9.15
C PRO A 139 4.35 3.61 -10.11
N VAL A 140 4.92 3.54 -11.31
CA VAL A 140 4.49 2.64 -12.40
C VAL A 140 5.70 2.06 -13.10
N PHE A 141 5.63 0.78 -13.46
CA PHE A 141 6.73 0.01 -14.07
C PHE A 141 6.38 -0.58 -15.43
N ASN A 142 5.30 -0.14 -16.09
CA ASN A 142 5.04 -0.59 -17.46
C ASN A 142 6.06 0.03 -18.43
N LEU A 143 6.22 -0.60 -19.59
CA LEU A 143 7.23 -0.23 -20.56
C LEU A 143 7.10 1.23 -21.03
N ALA A 144 5.88 1.72 -21.23
CA ALA A 144 5.63 3.10 -21.66
C ALA A 144 6.10 4.12 -20.61
N ALA A 145 5.79 3.90 -19.31
CA ALA A 145 6.22 4.78 -18.22
C ALA A 145 7.75 4.76 -18.05
N LEU A 146 8.38 3.59 -18.19
CA LEU A 146 9.84 3.47 -18.13
C LEU A 146 10.51 4.13 -19.35
N SER A 147 9.91 4.02 -20.54
CA SER A 147 10.39 4.71 -21.74
C SER A 147 10.38 6.23 -21.53
N GLU A 148 9.27 6.77 -21.03
CA GLU A 148 9.17 8.19 -20.68
C GLU A 148 10.19 8.61 -19.62
N TYR A 149 10.35 7.81 -18.55
CA TYR A 149 11.31 8.06 -17.47
C TYR A 149 12.75 8.19 -17.99
N PHE A 150 13.15 7.34 -18.94
CA PHE A 150 14.49 7.38 -19.55
C PHE A 150 14.58 8.29 -20.77
N GLY A 151 13.49 8.97 -21.16
CA GLY A 151 13.45 9.89 -22.30
C GLY A 151 13.39 9.20 -23.65
N PHE A 152 12.95 7.94 -23.73
CA PHE A 152 12.71 7.22 -24.98
C PHE A 152 11.32 7.50 -25.52
N SER A 153 11.16 7.46 -26.87
CA SER A 153 9.86 7.69 -27.48
C SER A 153 8.90 6.53 -27.18
N SER A 154 7.70 6.86 -26.72
CA SER A 154 6.59 5.91 -26.54
C SER A 154 5.59 5.95 -27.73
N LYS A 155 5.86 6.72 -28.79
CA LYS A 155 5.00 6.76 -29.97
C LYS A 155 5.02 5.40 -30.68
N GLY A 156 3.85 4.78 -30.80
CA GLY A 156 3.71 3.44 -31.36
C GLY A 156 3.83 2.31 -30.33
N SER A 157 3.74 2.59 -29.03
CA SER A 157 3.59 1.57 -27.98
C SER A 157 2.44 0.61 -28.33
N HIS A 158 2.57 -0.65 -27.91
CA HIS A 158 1.74 -1.79 -28.31
C HIS A 158 1.93 -2.22 -29.78
N ARG A 159 3.12 -1.99 -30.31
CA ARG A 159 3.67 -2.65 -31.50
C ARG A 159 4.98 -3.28 -31.09
N ALA A 160 5.10 -4.58 -31.30
CA ALA A 160 6.21 -5.38 -30.82
C ALA A 160 7.60 -4.80 -31.19
N GLU A 161 7.76 -4.15 -32.33
CA GLU A 161 9.04 -3.53 -32.76
C GLU A 161 9.45 -2.39 -31.82
N VAL A 162 8.52 -1.44 -31.49
CA VAL A 162 8.82 -0.29 -30.64
C VAL A 162 9.06 -0.73 -29.21
N ASP A 163 8.27 -1.68 -28.75
CA ASP A 163 8.35 -2.20 -27.39
C ASP A 163 9.64 -3.02 -27.19
N THR A 164 10.04 -3.83 -28.16
CA THR A 164 11.32 -4.55 -28.16
C THR A 164 12.52 -3.59 -28.19
N HIS A 165 12.47 -2.54 -29.02
CA HIS A 165 13.51 -1.51 -29.07
C HIS A 165 13.69 -0.86 -27.69
N ASN A 166 12.60 -0.38 -27.10
CA ASN A 166 12.63 0.30 -25.80
C ASN A 166 13.05 -0.67 -24.68
N THR A 167 12.61 -1.92 -24.72
CA THR A 167 13.02 -2.98 -23.76
C THR A 167 14.55 -3.14 -23.74
N GLY A 168 15.19 -3.22 -24.90
CA GLY A 168 16.65 -3.37 -25.01
C GLY A 168 17.39 -2.11 -24.50
N MET A 169 16.92 -0.90 -24.84
CA MET A 169 17.51 0.34 -24.36
C MET A 169 17.34 0.52 -22.85
N ILE A 170 16.14 0.24 -22.29
CA ILE A 170 15.88 0.29 -20.87
C ILE A 170 16.73 -0.72 -20.11
N PHE A 171 16.93 -1.93 -20.67
CA PHE A 171 17.80 -2.94 -20.06
C PHE A 171 19.21 -2.42 -19.81
N ILE A 172 19.78 -1.71 -20.78
CA ILE A 172 21.13 -1.12 -20.66
C ILE A 172 21.17 -0.08 -19.53
N GLU A 173 20.20 0.82 -19.43
CA GLU A 173 20.13 1.82 -18.35
C GLU A 173 19.96 1.15 -16.98
N LEU A 174 19.14 0.10 -16.90
CA LEU A 174 18.93 -0.65 -15.65
C LEU A 174 20.18 -1.41 -15.20
N ILE A 175 20.96 -1.96 -16.13
CA ILE A 175 22.27 -2.59 -15.82
C ILE A 175 23.23 -1.56 -15.24
N GLU A 176 23.32 -0.35 -15.82
CA GLU A 176 24.17 0.71 -15.30
C GLU A 176 23.75 1.09 -13.88
N GLU A 177 22.46 1.25 -13.64
CA GLU A 177 21.96 1.55 -12.29
C GLU A 177 22.25 0.39 -11.31
N LEU A 178 21.98 -0.86 -11.68
CA LEU A 178 22.30 -2.02 -10.85
C LEU A 178 23.78 -2.09 -10.50
N ALA A 179 24.65 -1.87 -11.48
CA ALA A 179 26.10 -1.89 -11.31
C ALA A 179 26.64 -0.68 -10.52
N SER A 180 25.83 0.30 -10.21
CA SER A 180 26.20 1.43 -9.36
C SER A 180 26.18 1.10 -7.88
N HIS A 181 25.58 -0.01 -7.49
CA HIS A 181 25.43 -0.41 -6.10
C HIS A 181 26.67 -1.14 -5.54
N PRO A 182 26.90 -1.10 -4.21
CA PRO A 182 28.06 -1.75 -3.60
C PRO A 182 27.94 -3.27 -3.59
N ILE A 183 29.11 -3.95 -3.58
CA ILE A 183 29.18 -5.43 -3.61
C ILE A 183 28.36 -6.09 -2.52
N LYS A 184 28.34 -5.54 -1.31
CA LYS A 184 27.60 -6.11 -0.18
C LYS A 184 26.10 -6.26 -0.50
N LEU A 185 25.49 -5.25 -1.12
CA LEU A 185 24.08 -5.32 -1.51
C LEU A 185 23.86 -6.36 -2.60
N ILE A 186 24.64 -6.29 -3.68
CA ILE A 186 24.51 -7.19 -4.83
C ILE A 186 24.73 -8.65 -4.41
N SER A 187 25.75 -8.95 -3.60
CA SER A 187 26.02 -10.31 -3.10
C SER A 187 24.89 -10.79 -2.16
N THR A 188 24.36 -9.92 -1.30
CA THR A 188 23.23 -10.29 -0.43
C THR A 188 21.99 -10.67 -1.24
N VAL A 189 21.68 -9.90 -2.30
CA VAL A 189 20.58 -10.23 -3.20
C VAL A 189 20.85 -11.55 -3.93
N TYR A 190 22.06 -11.74 -4.47
CA TYR A 190 22.43 -12.98 -5.15
C TYR A 190 22.31 -14.19 -4.21
N ASP A 191 22.84 -14.10 -2.98
CA ASP A 191 22.72 -15.18 -2.00
C ASP A 191 21.28 -15.53 -1.65
N PHE A 192 20.39 -14.54 -1.65
CA PHE A 192 18.97 -14.72 -1.41
C PHE A 192 18.26 -15.50 -2.53
N ILE A 193 18.70 -15.30 -3.80
CA ILE A 193 17.98 -15.84 -4.98
C ILE A 193 18.67 -17.03 -5.63
N LYS A 194 19.92 -17.38 -5.25
CA LYS A 194 20.77 -18.35 -5.97
C LYS A 194 20.21 -19.76 -6.07
N ASP A 195 19.37 -20.18 -5.13
CA ASP A 195 18.84 -21.54 -5.06
C ASP A 195 17.63 -21.78 -5.97
N LYS A 196 17.11 -20.74 -6.64
CA LYS A 196 15.95 -20.84 -7.55
C LYS A 196 16.26 -20.14 -8.87
N GLU A 197 15.97 -20.81 -9.98
CA GLU A 197 16.15 -20.27 -11.32
C GLU A 197 15.11 -19.17 -11.60
N ILE A 198 15.54 -17.90 -11.52
CA ILE A 198 14.74 -16.70 -11.82
C ILE A 198 15.50 -15.81 -12.83
N PRO A 199 14.83 -14.94 -13.59
CA PRO A 199 15.48 -13.97 -14.44
C PRO A 199 16.45 -13.07 -13.66
N ASN A 200 17.44 -12.53 -14.34
CA ASN A 200 18.45 -11.64 -13.78
C ASN A 200 19.42 -12.25 -12.73
N GLN A 201 19.21 -13.49 -12.28
CA GLN A 201 20.08 -14.14 -11.29
C GLN A 201 21.56 -14.10 -11.71
N LYS A 202 21.84 -14.42 -12.99
CA LYS A 202 23.19 -14.39 -13.55
C LYS A 202 23.80 -12.99 -13.51
N LEU A 203 22.99 -11.94 -13.75
CA LEU A 203 23.44 -10.56 -13.72
C LEU A 203 23.95 -10.15 -12.33
N TYR A 204 23.22 -10.50 -11.26
CA TYR A 204 23.66 -10.26 -9.87
C TYR A 204 24.98 -10.97 -9.56
N SER A 205 25.13 -12.24 -9.99
CA SER A 205 26.36 -13.01 -9.83
C SER A 205 27.54 -12.35 -10.55
N ASP A 206 27.37 -11.97 -11.82
CA ASP A 206 28.46 -11.45 -12.64
C ASP A 206 28.89 -10.04 -12.16
N ILE A 207 27.96 -9.17 -11.80
CA ILE A 207 28.28 -7.87 -11.17
C ILE A 207 29.03 -8.07 -9.85
N ALA A 208 28.62 -9.01 -8.99
CA ALA A 208 29.30 -9.27 -7.73
C ALA A 208 30.75 -9.74 -7.96
N LYS A 209 30.98 -10.62 -8.95
CA LYS A 209 32.32 -11.07 -9.34
C LYS A 209 33.21 -9.91 -9.81
N GLU A 210 32.68 -9.04 -10.68
CA GLU A 210 33.44 -7.90 -11.22
C GLU A 210 33.73 -6.85 -10.17
N LEU A 211 32.79 -6.59 -9.24
CA LEU A 211 33.02 -5.71 -8.08
C LEU A 211 34.14 -6.25 -7.18
N ASN A 212 34.18 -7.56 -6.96
CA ASN A 212 35.22 -8.21 -6.17
C ASN A 212 36.58 -8.09 -6.84
N LYS A 213 36.67 -8.42 -8.14
CA LYS A 213 37.92 -8.24 -8.92
C LYS A 213 38.44 -6.80 -8.90
N ALA A 214 37.51 -5.83 -8.96
CA ALA A 214 37.86 -4.40 -8.94
C ALA A 214 38.21 -3.85 -7.54
N GLY A 215 38.08 -4.67 -6.46
CA GLY A 215 38.34 -4.24 -5.08
C GLY A 215 37.31 -3.19 -4.59
N LYS A 216 36.16 -3.07 -5.22
CA LYS A 216 35.14 -2.05 -4.94
C LYS A 216 34.15 -2.49 -3.87
N ILE A 217 34.53 -2.33 -2.59
CA ILE A 217 33.70 -2.77 -1.46
C ILE A 217 32.55 -1.81 -1.18
N LYS A 218 32.79 -0.51 -1.23
CA LYS A 218 31.82 0.55 -0.84
C LYS A 218 31.14 1.26 -1.99
N THR A 219 31.61 1.10 -3.22
CA THR A 219 31.11 1.77 -4.41
C THR A 219 30.81 0.78 -5.52
N GLY A 220 29.93 1.12 -6.45
CA GLY A 220 29.65 0.31 -7.65
C GLY A 220 30.74 0.38 -8.72
N LEU A 221 30.56 -0.36 -9.80
CA LEU A 221 31.40 -0.33 -11.01
C LEU A 221 31.28 1.00 -11.76
N VAL A 222 30.09 1.58 -11.72
CA VAL A 222 29.73 2.89 -12.30
C VAL A 222 29.13 3.80 -11.24
N LYS A 223 28.93 5.09 -11.58
CA LYS A 223 28.19 6.02 -10.72
C LYS A 223 26.71 6.00 -11.11
N SER A 224 25.82 5.98 -10.12
CA SER A 224 24.38 6.16 -10.38
C SER A 224 24.12 7.52 -11.02
N LYS A 225 23.24 7.53 -12.01
CA LYS A 225 22.71 8.73 -12.67
C LYS A 225 21.43 9.24 -11.98
N ILE A 226 20.84 8.43 -11.10
CA ILE A 226 19.54 8.68 -10.51
C ILE A 226 19.73 9.48 -9.22
N LYS A 227 19.09 10.64 -9.16
CA LYS A 227 19.01 11.43 -7.93
C LYS A 227 17.70 11.08 -7.22
N ARG A 228 17.78 10.68 -5.95
CA ARG A 228 16.63 10.33 -5.13
C ARG A 228 16.47 11.27 -3.95
N ASN A 229 15.26 11.76 -3.75
CA ASN A 229 14.87 12.44 -2.53
C ASN A 229 13.94 11.52 -1.75
N PHE A 230 14.37 11.09 -0.58
CA PHE A 230 13.58 10.25 0.29
C PHE A 230 12.79 11.08 1.30
N PRO A 231 11.54 10.69 1.59
CA PRO A 231 10.75 11.28 2.65
C PRO A 231 11.49 11.21 4.00
N ILE A 232 11.15 12.13 4.86
CA ILE A 232 11.56 12.14 6.25
C ILE A 232 10.33 12.04 7.13
N ASN A 233 10.45 11.42 8.29
CA ASN A 233 9.38 11.35 9.29
C ASN A 233 9.70 12.15 10.56
N LYS A 234 10.74 12.96 10.50
CA LYS A 234 11.14 13.91 11.53
C LYS A 234 11.56 15.21 10.87
N PHE A 235 11.11 16.32 11.43
CA PHE A 235 11.53 17.65 11.07
C PHE A 235 12.04 18.33 12.32
N TYR A 236 13.16 19.03 12.21
CA TYR A 236 13.77 19.77 13.30
C TYR A 236 14.26 21.11 12.78
N CYS A 237 13.88 22.16 13.46
CA CYS A 237 14.38 23.51 13.27
C CYS A 237 14.85 24.02 14.64
N GLU A 238 16.04 24.55 14.73
CA GLU A 238 16.56 25.13 15.99
C GLU A 238 15.93 26.48 16.30
N GLY A 239 15.62 27.26 15.27
CA GLY A 239 14.98 28.58 15.37
C GLY A 239 15.61 29.50 16.41
N LYS A 240 15.56 30.79 16.18
CA LYS A 240 16.11 31.81 17.09
C LYS A 240 15.04 32.65 17.75
N ASN A 241 13.85 32.65 17.19
CA ASN A 241 12.74 33.46 17.67
C ASN A 241 11.81 32.65 18.58
N GLU A 242 11.23 33.27 19.56
CA GLU A 242 10.12 32.72 20.32
C GLU A 242 8.82 32.97 19.56
N ILE A 243 7.95 31.96 19.51
CA ILE A 243 6.65 32.07 18.78
C ILE A 243 5.75 33.14 19.43
N SER A 244 5.89 33.38 20.74
CA SER A 244 5.17 34.44 21.50
C SER A 244 5.45 35.84 20.97
N ASN A 245 6.56 36.07 20.26
CA ASN A 245 6.89 37.36 19.66
C ASN A 245 6.03 37.68 18.44
N PHE A 246 5.23 36.72 17.96
CA PHE A 246 4.42 36.86 16.75
C PHE A 246 2.95 36.81 17.09
N ASP A 247 2.18 37.79 16.65
CA ASP A 247 0.74 37.71 16.59
C ASP A 247 0.23 37.32 15.19
N SER A 248 -1.06 37.07 15.08
CA SER A 248 -1.67 36.67 13.81
C SER A 248 -1.56 37.73 12.73
N GLU A 249 -1.50 39.00 13.07
CA GLU A 249 -1.38 40.11 12.10
C GLU A 249 0.03 40.25 11.59
N THR A 250 1.01 40.13 12.47
CA THR A 250 2.44 40.13 12.12
C THR A 250 2.75 38.98 11.13
N ILE A 251 2.10 37.83 11.26
CA ILE A 251 2.35 36.67 10.39
C ILE A 251 1.56 36.75 9.10
N PHE A 252 0.22 36.94 9.20
CA PHE A 252 -0.71 36.79 8.06
C PHE A 252 -1.19 38.12 7.50
N GLY A 253 -0.73 39.26 8.07
CA GLY A 253 -1.13 40.59 7.65
C GLY A 253 -0.71 40.94 6.22
N ASN A 254 -1.26 42.03 5.69
CA ASN A 254 -0.89 42.52 4.36
C ASN A 254 0.60 42.88 4.25
N ASP A 255 1.22 43.32 5.34
CA ASP A 255 2.64 43.58 5.45
C ASP A 255 3.31 42.58 6.40
N GLY A 256 2.77 41.37 6.45
CA GLY A 256 3.21 40.31 7.36
C GLY A 256 4.36 39.50 6.81
N ILE A 257 5.04 38.77 7.72
CA ILE A 257 6.25 37.98 7.45
C ILE A 257 6.03 36.95 6.31
N LEU A 258 4.84 36.37 6.21
CA LEU A 258 4.57 35.38 5.14
C LEU A 258 4.56 36.00 3.76
N LYS A 259 4.11 37.25 3.63
CA LYS A 259 4.10 37.98 2.36
C LYS A 259 5.53 38.25 1.85
N GLU A 260 6.44 38.56 2.75
CA GLU A 260 7.83 38.84 2.40
C GLU A 260 8.60 37.58 2.01
N ASN A 261 8.19 36.39 2.50
CA ASN A 261 8.97 35.17 2.41
C ASN A 261 8.28 34.05 1.57
N ILE A 262 7.06 34.28 1.09
CA ILE A 262 6.32 33.30 0.28
C ILE A 262 5.94 33.90 -1.07
N ASP A 263 6.49 33.34 -2.14
CA ASP A 263 6.11 33.71 -3.50
C ASP A 263 4.60 33.52 -3.71
N ASN A 264 3.96 34.53 -4.33
CA ASN A 264 2.51 34.53 -4.59
C ASN A 264 1.62 34.42 -3.33
N PHE A 265 2.09 34.93 -2.19
CA PHE A 265 1.24 35.01 -1.00
C PHE A 265 0.10 36.04 -1.24
N GLU A 266 -1.12 35.59 -1.03
CA GLU A 266 -2.32 36.44 -1.10
C GLU A 266 -2.81 36.75 0.32
N PHE A 267 -2.95 38.03 0.63
CA PHE A 267 -3.51 38.50 1.90
C PHE A 267 -4.98 38.11 2.02
N ARG A 268 -5.36 37.53 3.15
CA ARG A 268 -6.70 37.05 3.47
C ARG A 268 -7.10 37.47 4.88
N PRO A 269 -7.93 38.50 5.08
CA PRO A 269 -8.32 39.00 6.40
C PRO A 269 -8.95 37.93 7.29
N ASP A 270 -9.71 37.00 6.71
CA ASP A 270 -10.34 35.94 7.46
C ASP A 270 -9.35 34.86 7.95
N GLN A 271 -8.17 34.72 7.34
CA GLN A 271 -7.10 33.87 7.84
C GLN A 271 -6.58 34.39 9.20
N ILE A 272 -6.47 35.70 9.39
CA ILE A 272 -6.08 36.31 10.65
C ILE A 272 -7.14 36.02 11.71
N LYS A 273 -8.44 36.23 11.42
CA LYS A 273 -9.53 35.96 12.35
C LYS A 273 -9.56 34.47 12.73
N TYR A 274 -9.39 33.59 11.77
CA TYR A 274 -9.33 32.16 11.96
C TYR A 274 -8.16 31.76 12.89
N SER A 275 -6.99 32.32 12.66
CA SER A 275 -5.80 32.11 13.49
C SER A 275 -5.98 32.60 14.93
N LYS A 276 -6.59 33.78 15.14
CA LYS A 276 -6.91 34.33 16.48
C LYS A 276 -7.87 33.42 17.25
N ILE A 277 -8.90 32.89 16.57
CA ILE A 277 -9.86 31.96 17.16
C ILE A 277 -9.18 30.66 17.59
N ILE A 278 -8.25 30.13 16.79
CA ILE A 278 -7.50 28.92 17.17
C ILE A 278 -6.70 29.14 18.45
N LYS A 279 -6.01 30.27 18.59
CA LYS A 279 -5.30 30.63 19.82
C LYS A 279 -6.26 30.74 21.02
N GLU A 280 -7.43 31.35 20.83
CA GLU A 280 -8.46 31.44 21.88
C GLU A 280 -8.98 30.05 22.30
N ILE A 281 -9.17 29.10 21.34
CA ILE A 281 -9.57 27.72 21.68
C ILE A 281 -8.51 27.06 22.55
N PHE A 282 -7.23 27.18 22.20
CA PHE A 282 -6.15 26.53 22.92
C PHE A 282 -5.78 27.20 24.24
N SER A 283 -6.16 28.46 24.46
CA SER A 283 -5.93 29.16 25.74
C SER A 283 -6.94 28.82 26.82
N LYS A 284 -8.04 28.14 26.50
CA LYS A 284 -9.08 27.76 27.46
C LYS A 284 -8.76 26.42 28.11
N GLU A 285 -9.13 26.23 29.36
CA GLU A 285 -8.90 24.99 30.12
C GLU A 285 -9.55 23.77 29.45
N LYS A 286 -10.77 23.95 28.90
CA LYS A 286 -11.45 22.92 28.07
C LYS A 286 -12.27 23.60 26.98
N SER A 287 -11.97 23.29 25.72
CA SER A 287 -12.66 23.91 24.59
C SER A 287 -12.67 23.02 23.35
N ILE A 288 -13.79 22.99 22.66
CA ILE A 288 -13.95 22.34 21.39
C ILE A 288 -14.36 23.37 20.33
N GLY A 289 -13.50 23.60 19.34
CA GLY A 289 -13.81 24.47 18.20
C GLY A 289 -14.26 23.66 16.99
N VAL A 290 -15.39 24.02 16.41
CA VAL A 290 -15.90 23.47 15.15
C VAL A 290 -15.95 24.60 14.13
N ILE A 291 -15.00 24.59 13.20
CA ILE A 291 -14.79 25.71 12.29
C ILE A 291 -14.89 25.22 10.84
N GLU A 292 -15.91 25.72 10.16
CA GLU A 292 -15.96 25.60 8.70
C GLU A 292 -15.13 26.72 8.08
N ALA A 293 -14.12 26.34 7.32
CA ALA A 293 -13.22 27.28 6.69
C ALA A 293 -13.08 26.93 5.21
N GLY A 294 -13.64 27.77 4.35
CA GLY A 294 -13.71 27.56 2.90
C GLY A 294 -12.36 27.26 2.26
N THR A 295 -12.41 26.61 1.10
CA THR A 295 -11.19 26.35 0.30
C THR A 295 -10.48 27.66 -0.05
N GLY A 296 -9.16 27.65 -0.01
CA GLY A 296 -8.35 28.83 -0.29
C GLY A 296 -8.12 29.78 0.89
N LEU A 297 -8.75 29.57 2.05
CA LEU A 297 -8.54 30.44 3.24
C LEU A 297 -7.09 30.39 3.79
N GLY A 298 -6.33 29.36 3.50
CA GLY A 298 -4.99 29.16 4.10
C GLY A 298 -5.06 28.46 5.48
N LYS A 299 -6.03 27.58 5.66
CA LYS A 299 -6.28 26.80 6.91
C LYS A 299 -5.01 26.21 7.50
N SER A 300 -4.22 25.49 6.67
CA SER A 300 -3.06 24.73 7.13
C SER A 300 -2.04 25.61 7.83
N MET A 301 -1.68 26.75 7.26
CA MET A 301 -0.72 27.68 7.86
C MET A 301 -1.24 28.27 9.18
N ALA A 302 -2.54 28.60 9.25
CA ALA A 302 -3.12 29.20 10.44
C ALA A 302 -3.23 28.21 11.61
N TYR A 303 -3.67 26.96 11.37
CA TYR A 303 -3.70 25.99 12.47
C TYR A 303 -2.30 25.45 12.82
N LEU A 304 -1.35 25.42 11.88
CA LEU A 304 0.04 25.10 12.19
C LEU A 304 0.66 26.16 13.13
N TYR A 305 0.40 27.44 12.87
CA TYR A 305 0.82 28.49 13.77
C TYR A 305 0.22 28.30 15.18
N GLY A 306 -1.10 28.04 15.27
CA GLY A 306 -1.76 27.74 16.54
C GLY A 306 -1.20 26.49 17.25
N ALA A 307 -0.84 25.45 16.48
CA ALA A 307 -0.21 24.25 17.02
C ALA A 307 1.20 24.52 17.58
N ILE A 308 2.00 25.33 16.89
CA ILE A 308 3.34 25.75 17.34
C ILE A 308 3.23 26.59 18.61
N ASP A 309 2.32 27.55 18.63
CA ASP A 309 2.08 28.42 19.78
C ASP A 309 1.64 27.63 21.03
N ASN A 310 0.67 26.73 20.87
CA ASN A 310 0.20 25.86 21.96
C ASN A 310 1.30 24.94 22.50
N SER A 311 2.13 24.39 21.63
CA SER A 311 3.22 23.48 22.02
C SER A 311 4.48 24.19 22.51
N SER A 312 4.53 25.51 22.52
CA SER A 312 5.64 26.29 23.10
C SER A 312 5.72 26.10 24.62
N ASP A 313 4.59 25.95 25.29
CA ASP A 313 4.50 25.51 26.70
C ASP A 313 4.36 23.97 26.75
N PHE A 314 5.42 23.29 26.39
CA PHE A 314 5.42 21.82 26.27
C PHE A 314 5.23 21.12 27.63
N GLU A 315 5.70 21.71 28.72
CA GLU A 315 5.60 21.11 30.05
C GLU A 315 4.13 21.02 30.53
N ASN A 316 3.29 22.00 30.18
CA ASN A 316 1.89 22.02 30.57
C ASN A 316 0.97 21.40 29.51
N ASN A 317 1.26 21.60 28.22
CA ASN A 317 0.36 21.22 27.12
C ASN A 317 0.73 19.89 26.46
N GLY A 318 1.98 19.45 26.60
CA GLY A 318 2.51 18.33 25.83
C GLY A 318 2.57 18.64 24.32
N PRO A 319 2.70 17.61 23.47
CA PRO A 319 2.68 17.79 22.02
C PRO A 319 1.27 18.10 21.50
N THR A 320 1.17 18.98 20.51
CA THR A 320 -0.07 19.13 19.74
C THR A 320 -0.15 18.04 18.65
N ILE A 321 -1.25 17.29 18.67
CA ILE A 321 -1.50 16.26 17.64
C ILE A 321 -2.26 16.89 16.47
N ILE A 322 -1.80 16.65 15.24
CA ILE A 322 -2.51 17.07 14.03
C ILE A 322 -2.93 15.82 13.26
N ALA A 323 -4.22 15.59 13.15
CA ALA A 323 -4.80 14.46 12.45
C ALA A 323 -5.35 14.85 11.08
N CYS A 324 -4.80 14.25 10.01
CA CYS A 324 -5.24 14.44 8.63
C CYS A 324 -6.02 13.23 8.14
N HIS A 325 -6.90 13.41 7.15
CA HIS A 325 -7.68 12.28 6.63
C HIS A 325 -6.84 11.30 5.81
N THR A 326 -5.98 11.79 4.89
CA THR A 326 -5.22 10.96 3.96
C THR A 326 -3.71 11.02 4.19
N LYS A 327 -2.99 9.98 3.73
CA LYS A 327 -1.52 9.96 3.76
C LYS A 327 -0.90 11.10 2.94
N ASN A 328 -1.51 11.47 1.81
CA ASN A 328 -1.02 12.56 0.96
C ASN A 328 -1.11 13.91 1.67
N LEU A 329 -2.22 14.17 2.38
CA LEU A 329 -2.37 15.39 3.19
C LEU A 329 -1.37 15.43 4.35
N GLN A 330 -1.13 14.28 5.01
CA GLN A 330 -0.08 14.18 6.03
C GLN A 330 1.30 14.55 5.44
N ASP A 331 1.63 13.96 4.29
CA ASP A 331 2.93 14.18 3.64
C ASP A 331 3.08 15.63 3.17
N GLN A 332 2.03 16.26 2.64
CA GLN A 332 2.01 17.67 2.27
C GLN A 332 2.23 18.57 3.48
N LEU A 333 1.44 18.39 4.52
CA LEU A 333 1.53 19.19 5.75
C LEU A 333 2.92 19.10 6.36
N PHE A 334 3.42 17.87 6.47
CA PHE A 334 4.68 17.58 7.16
C PHE A 334 5.93 17.98 6.37
N ASN A 335 5.95 17.72 5.05
CA ASN A 335 7.13 17.95 4.22
C ASN A 335 7.18 19.35 3.60
N ASN A 336 6.03 20.03 3.48
CA ASN A 336 5.94 21.34 2.82
C ASN A 336 5.51 22.46 3.78
N ASP A 337 4.29 22.36 4.35
CA ASP A 337 3.66 23.49 5.04
C ASP A 337 4.36 23.78 6.36
N LEU A 338 4.60 22.77 7.18
CA LEU A 338 5.25 22.91 8.47
C LEU A 338 6.71 23.42 8.37
N PRO A 339 7.59 22.85 7.51
CA PRO A 339 8.93 23.36 7.31
C PRO A 339 8.95 24.78 6.78
N LYS A 340 8.03 25.14 5.89
CA LYS A 340 7.92 26.47 5.32
C LYS A 340 7.60 27.50 6.41
N LEU A 341 6.57 27.23 7.22
CA LEU A 341 6.17 28.12 8.30
C LEU A 341 7.28 28.28 9.36
N SER A 342 7.82 27.16 9.84
CA SER A 342 8.86 27.16 10.89
C SER A 342 10.12 27.91 10.45
N LYS A 343 10.58 27.71 9.23
CA LYS A 343 11.75 28.40 8.69
C LYS A 343 11.48 29.89 8.43
N THR A 344 10.31 30.23 7.96
CA THR A 344 9.92 31.64 7.70
C THR A 344 9.86 32.44 9.01
N LEU A 345 9.35 31.84 10.07
CA LEU A 345 9.30 32.48 11.41
C LEU A 345 10.61 32.32 12.19
N ASP A 346 11.50 31.45 11.75
CA ASP A 346 12.74 31.05 12.45
C ASP A 346 12.48 30.65 13.91
N VAL A 347 11.42 29.81 14.12
CA VAL A 347 11.02 29.33 15.45
C VAL A 347 11.45 27.88 15.66
N PRO A 348 11.85 27.49 16.90
CA PRO A 348 12.24 26.12 17.20
C PRO A 348 11.05 25.17 17.15
N ILE A 349 11.22 24.04 16.44
CA ILE A 349 10.21 23.01 16.36
C ILE A 349 10.82 21.62 16.22
N LYS A 350 10.21 20.65 16.89
CA LYS A 350 10.49 19.23 16.74
C LYS A 350 9.19 18.55 16.34
N ALA A 351 9.10 18.13 15.09
CA ALA A 351 7.89 17.48 14.57
C ALA A 351 8.17 16.06 14.12
N VAL A 352 7.17 15.18 14.30
CA VAL A 352 7.24 13.77 13.90
C VAL A 352 5.99 13.40 13.12
N LEU A 353 6.19 12.75 11.97
CA LEU A 353 5.12 12.10 11.21
C LEU A 353 5.03 10.63 11.62
N LEU A 354 3.91 10.25 12.21
CA LEU A 354 3.63 8.88 12.63
C LEU A 354 2.53 8.26 11.78
N LYS A 355 2.86 7.15 11.12
CA LYS A 355 1.89 6.29 10.43
C LYS A 355 1.62 5.03 11.25
N GLY A 356 0.55 4.32 10.94
CA GLY A 356 0.24 3.05 11.63
C GLY A 356 1.43 2.08 11.58
N ARG A 357 1.69 1.38 12.68
CA ARG A 357 2.88 0.54 12.90
C ARG A 357 3.15 -0.44 11.76
N ARG A 358 2.12 -1.04 11.17
CA ARG A 358 2.23 -1.99 10.05
C ARG A 358 2.71 -1.36 8.73
N ASN A 359 2.88 -0.04 8.67
CA ASN A 359 3.52 0.60 7.52
C ASN A 359 5.05 0.51 7.58
N TYR A 360 5.65 0.24 8.73
CA TYR A 360 7.10 0.24 8.90
C TYR A 360 7.71 -1.14 8.75
N LEU A 361 8.83 -1.22 8.04
CA LEU A 361 9.63 -2.43 7.92
C LEU A 361 10.21 -2.86 9.28
N CYS A 362 10.05 -4.12 9.63
CA CYS A 362 10.79 -4.77 10.70
C CYS A 362 12.00 -5.50 10.12
N LYS A 363 13.20 -4.94 10.30
CA LYS A 363 14.45 -5.54 9.79
C LYS A 363 14.68 -6.96 10.30
N THR A 364 14.27 -7.26 11.53
CA THR A 364 14.39 -8.60 12.11
C THR A 364 13.49 -9.59 11.38
N ARG A 365 12.22 -9.25 11.18
CA ARG A 365 11.27 -10.11 10.45
C ARG A 365 11.68 -10.29 9.00
N PHE A 366 12.11 -9.21 8.35
CA PHE A 366 12.65 -9.29 6.98
C PHE A 366 13.84 -10.22 6.89
N LYS A 367 14.82 -10.08 7.82
CA LYS A 367 15.97 -10.98 7.89
C LYS A 367 15.56 -12.43 8.16
N TRP A 368 14.55 -12.68 8.98
CA TRP A 368 14.03 -14.02 9.21
C TRP A 368 13.41 -14.63 7.95
N LEU A 369 12.57 -13.88 7.25
CA LEU A 369 11.96 -14.35 6.02
C LEU A 369 13.01 -14.64 4.94
N THR A 370 13.99 -13.76 4.77
CA THR A 370 15.01 -13.90 3.72
C THR A 370 16.10 -14.93 4.03
N SER A 371 16.30 -15.31 5.31
CA SER A 371 17.26 -16.37 5.66
C SER A 371 16.72 -17.80 5.49
N ASP A 372 15.40 -17.95 5.30
CA ASP A 372 14.75 -19.24 4.97
C ASP A 372 13.99 -19.12 3.64
N SER A 373 14.74 -18.80 2.59
CA SER A 373 14.21 -18.58 1.23
C SER A 373 13.61 -19.85 0.58
N LYS A 374 13.86 -21.04 1.16
CA LYS A 374 13.34 -22.32 0.62
C LYS A 374 11.81 -22.39 0.61
N THR A 375 11.16 -21.71 1.56
CA THR A 375 9.71 -21.68 1.70
C THR A 375 9.02 -20.70 0.75
N LEU A 376 9.77 -19.81 0.10
CA LEU A 376 9.29 -18.79 -0.82
C LEU A 376 9.25 -19.32 -2.25
N ASP A 377 8.21 -18.98 -3.00
CA ASP A 377 8.18 -19.25 -4.44
C ASP A 377 9.03 -18.25 -5.23
N LYS A 378 9.17 -18.46 -6.56
CA LYS A 378 9.97 -17.56 -7.41
C LYS A 378 9.46 -16.13 -7.41
N ASN A 379 8.15 -15.95 -7.45
CA ASN A 379 7.51 -14.63 -7.47
C ASN A 379 7.64 -13.92 -6.11
N ASP A 380 7.67 -14.68 -5.00
CA ASP A 380 7.92 -14.13 -3.68
C ASP A 380 9.35 -13.61 -3.55
N LEU A 381 10.32 -14.36 -4.08
CA LEU A 381 11.72 -13.92 -4.11
C LEU A 381 11.86 -12.62 -4.91
N GLU A 382 11.31 -12.58 -6.12
CA GLU A 382 11.34 -11.39 -6.98
C GLU A 382 10.67 -10.19 -6.32
N ALA A 383 9.54 -10.39 -5.62
CA ALA A 383 8.82 -9.34 -4.92
C ALA A 383 9.62 -8.72 -3.76
N LEU A 384 10.50 -9.49 -3.12
CA LEU A 384 11.31 -9.03 -1.99
C LEU A 384 12.61 -8.33 -2.40
N ILE A 385 13.10 -8.54 -3.62
CA ILE A 385 14.35 -7.90 -4.09
C ILE A 385 14.32 -6.36 -3.97
N PRO A 386 13.26 -5.65 -4.36
CA PRO A 386 13.18 -4.18 -4.20
C PRO A 386 13.44 -3.70 -2.79
N ILE A 387 13.03 -4.46 -1.76
CA ILE A 387 13.23 -4.11 -0.35
C ILE A 387 14.71 -4.02 0.01
N PHE A 388 15.56 -4.90 -0.53
CA PHE A 388 17.00 -4.85 -0.27
C PHE A 388 17.60 -3.54 -0.77
N PHE A 389 17.23 -3.10 -1.98
CA PHE A 389 17.71 -1.84 -2.54
C PHE A 389 17.15 -0.64 -1.78
N TRP A 390 15.84 -0.59 -1.54
CA TRP A 390 15.19 0.48 -0.81
C TRP A 390 15.75 0.68 0.61
N MET A 391 16.10 -0.41 1.31
CA MET A 391 16.65 -0.33 2.67
C MET A 391 17.99 0.43 2.77
N GLU A 392 18.77 0.54 1.69
CA GLU A 392 20.01 1.31 1.67
C GLU A 392 19.75 2.83 1.69
N PHE A 393 18.56 3.25 1.28
CA PHE A 393 18.23 4.66 1.09
C PHE A 393 17.21 5.21 2.08
N THR A 394 16.24 4.38 2.49
CA THR A 394 15.14 4.87 3.35
C THR A 394 15.62 5.39 4.69
N LYS A 395 15.09 6.54 5.09
CA LYS A 395 15.30 7.14 6.40
C LYS A 395 14.16 6.84 7.37
N THR A 396 12.98 6.58 6.85
CA THR A 396 11.76 6.38 7.62
C THR A 396 11.46 4.91 7.90
N GLY A 397 11.79 4.02 6.96
CA GLY A 397 11.38 2.63 6.98
C GLY A 397 9.90 2.41 6.63
N ASP A 398 9.21 3.40 6.08
CA ASP A 398 7.82 3.28 5.61
C ASP A 398 7.79 2.48 4.30
N LEU A 399 7.24 1.28 4.36
CA LEU A 399 7.14 0.38 3.21
C LEU A 399 6.44 1.00 1.99
N SER A 400 5.56 2.00 2.20
CA SER A 400 4.88 2.68 1.09
C SER A 400 5.82 3.44 0.15
N GLU A 401 7.06 3.70 0.57
CA GLU A 401 8.11 4.29 -0.26
C GLU A 401 8.65 3.31 -1.32
N CYS A 402 8.44 2.02 -1.12
CA CYS A 402 8.94 0.97 -2.01
C CYS A 402 7.83 0.47 -2.95
N SER A 403 7.48 1.29 -3.95
CA SER A 403 6.45 0.95 -4.95
C SER A 403 6.77 -0.34 -5.70
N GLY A 404 8.07 -0.63 -5.94
CA GLY A 404 8.52 -1.86 -6.59
C GLY A 404 8.04 -3.12 -5.86
N PHE A 405 8.01 -3.09 -4.53
CA PHE A 405 7.46 -4.17 -3.71
C PHE A 405 5.93 -4.29 -3.88
N PHE A 406 5.18 -3.18 -3.78
CA PHE A 406 3.71 -3.20 -3.86
C PHE A 406 3.20 -3.56 -5.25
N ASN A 407 3.89 -3.17 -6.32
CA ASN A 407 3.52 -3.55 -7.68
C ASN A 407 3.70 -5.04 -7.99
N SER A 408 4.32 -5.81 -7.10
CA SER A 408 4.44 -7.27 -7.21
C SER A 408 3.12 -8.01 -6.95
N ARG A 409 2.09 -7.35 -6.40
CA ARG A 409 0.80 -7.93 -5.98
C ARG A 409 0.92 -9.07 -4.96
N ARG A 410 1.99 -9.08 -4.15
CA ARG A 410 2.25 -10.06 -3.08
C ARG A 410 2.01 -9.45 -1.70
N GLU A 411 0.80 -8.92 -1.48
CA GLU A 411 0.45 -8.18 -0.25
C GLU A 411 0.63 -8.99 1.04
N TRP A 412 0.49 -10.31 0.98
CA TRP A 412 0.72 -11.17 2.12
C TRP A 412 2.16 -11.07 2.67
N LEU A 413 3.15 -10.84 1.81
CA LEU A 413 4.54 -10.64 2.22
C LEU A 413 4.70 -9.40 3.11
N LYS A 414 3.88 -8.35 2.91
CA LYS A 414 3.88 -7.17 3.78
C LYS A 414 3.63 -7.58 5.23
N SER A 415 2.67 -8.45 5.48
CA SER A 415 2.35 -8.94 6.83
C SER A 415 3.50 -9.70 7.49
N MET A 416 4.39 -10.28 6.68
CA MET A 416 5.56 -11.04 7.15
C MET A 416 6.75 -10.15 7.52
N ILE A 417 6.86 -8.97 6.92
CA ILE A 417 8.02 -8.08 7.07
C ILE A 417 7.72 -6.80 7.84
N CYS A 418 6.45 -6.41 8.00
CA CYS A 418 6.09 -5.19 8.72
C CYS A 418 6.32 -5.29 10.23
N SER A 419 6.43 -4.14 10.89
CA SER A 419 6.49 -4.07 12.35
C SER A 419 5.14 -4.47 12.95
N GLU A 420 5.15 -5.38 13.90
CA GLU A 420 3.95 -5.91 14.55
C GLU A 420 4.17 -6.10 16.05
N PRO A 421 3.15 -5.89 16.91
CA PRO A 421 3.23 -6.24 18.32
C PRO A 421 3.64 -7.72 18.52
N GLY A 422 4.27 -8.04 19.64
CA GLY A 422 4.74 -9.39 19.94
C GLY A 422 6.11 -9.75 19.35
N PHE A 423 6.51 -9.16 18.20
CA PHE A 423 7.84 -9.38 17.62
C PHE A 423 8.87 -8.31 18.01
N CYS A 424 8.43 -7.21 18.61
CA CYS A 424 9.28 -6.10 19.02
C CYS A 424 9.43 -6.10 20.54
N THR A 425 10.32 -6.91 21.07
CA THR A 425 10.74 -6.78 22.46
C THR A 425 11.82 -5.71 22.61
N GLY A 426 11.92 -5.06 23.79
CA GLY A 426 12.99 -4.11 24.08
C GLY A 426 14.38 -4.69 23.80
N GLU A 427 14.59 -5.96 24.12
CA GLU A 427 15.86 -6.65 23.88
C GLU A 427 16.20 -6.81 22.40
N ILE A 428 15.27 -7.27 21.56
CA ILE A 428 15.49 -7.39 20.11
C ILE A 428 15.69 -6.03 19.47
N CYS A 429 14.87 -5.04 19.85
CA CYS A 429 14.93 -3.71 19.28
C CYS A 429 16.17 -2.93 19.74
N ASN A 430 16.65 -3.14 20.98
CA ASN A 430 17.87 -2.51 21.49
C ASN A 430 19.14 -3.13 20.88
N LYS A 431 19.18 -4.44 20.67
CA LYS A 431 20.27 -5.13 19.94
C LYS A 431 20.32 -4.70 18.48
N GLN A 432 19.21 -4.22 17.93
CA GLN A 432 19.12 -3.69 16.58
C GLN A 432 19.07 -2.15 16.61
N HIS A 433 20.24 -1.50 16.79
CA HIS A 433 20.39 -0.03 16.80
C HIS A 433 19.80 0.70 15.56
N SER A 434 19.34 -0.04 14.55
CA SER A 434 18.78 0.48 13.30
C SER A 434 17.28 0.25 13.12
N CYS A 435 16.54 -0.11 14.17
CA CYS A 435 15.08 -0.28 14.08
C CYS A 435 14.38 1.05 13.75
N PHE A 436 13.67 1.10 12.63
CA PHE A 436 12.97 2.30 12.16
C PHE A 436 11.88 2.75 13.15
N TYR A 437 10.94 1.87 13.44
CA TYR A 437 9.84 2.18 14.36
C TYR A 437 10.31 2.47 15.80
N GLY A 438 11.31 1.76 16.30
CA GLY A 438 11.87 2.02 17.63
C GLY A 438 12.56 3.39 17.74
N LYS A 439 13.26 3.82 16.69
CA LYS A 439 13.82 5.19 16.62
C LYS A 439 12.72 6.23 16.60
N LEU A 440 11.67 5.98 15.81
CA LEU A 440 10.53 6.88 15.70
C LEU A 440 9.80 7.04 17.05
N LYS A 441 9.55 5.93 17.76
CA LYS A 441 8.95 5.99 19.11
C LYS A 441 9.75 6.87 20.08
N LYS A 442 11.06 6.81 20.05
CA LYS A 442 11.90 7.68 20.91
C LYS A 442 11.76 9.17 20.56
N LEU A 443 11.57 9.48 19.29
CA LEU A 443 11.40 10.85 18.82
C LEU A 443 10.03 11.45 19.20
N LEU A 444 8.99 10.60 19.31
CA LEU A 444 7.64 11.06 19.72
C LEU A 444 7.64 11.75 21.09
N PHE A 445 8.41 11.24 22.05
CA PHE A 445 8.52 11.82 23.39
C PHE A 445 9.27 13.16 23.44
N GLN A 446 9.87 13.60 22.35
CA GLN A 446 10.60 14.86 22.23
C GLN A 446 9.93 15.82 21.25
N ALA A 447 8.82 15.40 20.64
CA ALA A 447 8.16 16.17 19.60
C ALA A 447 7.20 17.19 20.17
N ASN A 448 7.23 18.42 19.67
CA ASN A 448 6.24 19.45 19.93
C ASN A 448 4.98 19.23 19.09
N ILE A 449 5.14 18.72 17.86
CA ILE A 449 4.05 18.44 16.95
C ILE A 449 4.15 16.99 16.45
N ILE A 450 3.01 16.29 16.50
CA ILE A 450 2.91 14.93 15.96
C ILE A 450 1.81 14.92 14.92
N VAL A 451 2.17 14.58 13.68
CA VAL A 451 1.21 14.45 12.58
C VAL A 451 0.81 12.98 12.43
N VAL A 452 -0.50 12.72 12.47
CA VAL A 452 -1.09 11.38 12.34
C VAL A 452 -2.23 11.39 11.34
N ASN A 453 -2.81 10.23 11.02
CA ASN A 453 -4.11 10.20 10.33
C ASN A 453 -5.27 9.95 11.29
N HIS A 454 -6.50 10.23 10.84
CA HIS A 454 -7.71 10.02 11.67
C HIS A 454 -7.79 8.59 12.21
N SER A 455 -7.49 7.58 11.39
CA SER A 455 -7.55 6.18 11.84
C SER A 455 -6.56 5.88 12.98
N LEU A 456 -5.34 6.43 12.93
CA LEU A 456 -4.37 6.23 14.01
C LEU A 456 -4.78 6.95 15.30
N LEU A 457 -5.35 8.16 15.18
CA LEU A 457 -5.92 8.88 16.31
C LEU A 457 -7.06 8.10 16.96
N MET A 458 -7.96 7.50 16.16
CA MET A 458 -9.04 6.65 16.67
C MET A 458 -8.51 5.41 17.38
N VAL A 459 -7.46 4.77 16.83
CA VAL A 459 -6.80 3.63 17.49
C VAL A 459 -6.15 4.04 18.81
N GLU A 460 -5.52 5.22 18.88
CA GLU A 460 -4.94 5.76 20.13
C GLU A 460 -6.02 6.02 21.19
N VAL A 461 -7.18 6.51 20.79
CA VAL A 461 -8.31 6.72 21.70
C VAL A 461 -8.85 5.41 22.24
N ALA A 462 -9.00 4.40 21.37
CA ALA A 462 -9.48 3.07 21.78
C ALA A 462 -8.43 2.28 22.60
N ASN A 463 -7.15 2.43 22.27
CA ASN A 463 -6.04 1.71 22.91
C ASN A 463 -4.87 2.67 23.19
N PRO A 464 -4.89 3.39 24.31
CA PRO A 464 -3.88 4.38 24.68
C PRO A 464 -2.46 3.82 24.78
N GLY A 465 -1.45 4.68 24.46
CA GLY A 465 -0.03 4.39 24.63
C GLY A 465 0.78 4.25 23.33
N ILE A 466 0.17 4.58 22.19
CA ILE A 466 0.89 4.74 20.90
C ILE A 466 1.57 6.10 20.89
N LEU A 467 0.86 7.15 21.31
CA LEU A 467 1.31 8.53 21.41
C LEU A 467 1.74 8.87 22.85
N PRO A 468 2.64 9.84 23.05
CA PRO A 468 2.88 10.41 24.39
C PRO A 468 1.61 11.09 24.91
N GLU A 469 1.59 11.42 26.21
CA GLU A 469 0.50 12.23 26.78
C GLU A 469 0.33 13.55 26.03
N HIS A 470 -0.89 13.89 25.70
CA HIS A 470 -1.23 15.05 24.90
C HIS A 470 -2.63 15.55 25.23
N ASN A 471 -2.78 16.86 25.27
CA ASN A 471 -4.02 17.53 25.68
C ASN A 471 -4.75 18.15 24.48
N SER A 472 -4.03 18.49 23.42
CA SER A 472 -4.54 19.29 22.30
C SER A 472 -4.48 18.54 20.98
N VAL A 473 -5.60 18.56 20.24
CA VAL A 473 -5.76 17.86 18.96
C VAL A 473 -6.38 18.78 17.91
N ILE A 474 -5.77 18.81 16.73
CA ILE A 474 -6.32 19.43 15.52
C ILE A 474 -6.75 18.34 14.56
N ILE A 475 -7.98 18.39 14.09
CA ILE A 475 -8.55 17.44 13.13
C ILE A 475 -8.87 18.19 11.85
N ASP A 476 -7.99 18.03 10.87
CA ASP A 476 -8.17 18.60 9.53
C ASP A 476 -9.04 17.68 8.68
N GLU A 477 -9.83 18.25 7.77
CA GLU A 477 -10.87 17.55 7.00
C GLU A 477 -11.82 16.73 7.90
N ALA A 478 -12.27 17.39 8.99
CA ALA A 478 -13.05 16.78 10.08
C ALA A 478 -14.36 16.13 9.63
N HIS A 479 -14.91 16.51 8.45
CA HIS A 479 -16.07 15.83 7.87
C HIS A 479 -15.83 14.31 7.64
N ASN A 480 -14.56 13.88 7.52
CA ASN A 480 -14.19 12.47 7.37
C ASN A 480 -14.04 11.73 8.71
N LEU A 481 -14.03 12.43 9.84
CA LEU A 481 -13.86 11.82 11.17
C LEU A 481 -14.94 10.79 11.45
N ILE A 482 -16.17 11.07 11.04
CA ILE A 482 -17.33 10.18 11.21
C ILE A 482 -17.06 8.82 10.53
N LYS A 483 -16.54 8.85 9.30
CA LYS A 483 -16.19 7.63 8.57
C LYS A 483 -15.11 6.85 9.32
N SER A 484 -14.08 7.54 9.81
CA SER A 484 -13.01 6.90 10.57
C SER A 484 -13.50 6.27 11.88
N ALA A 485 -14.52 6.86 12.51
CA ALA A 485 -15.18 6.28 13.67
C ALA A 485 -15.93 4.98 13.32
N TYR A 486 -16.71 4.98 12.23
CA TYR A 486 -17.36 3.75 11.75
C TYR A 486 -16.35 2.66 11.44
N ASP A 487 -15.27 3.00 10.72
CA ASP A 487 -14.22 2.03 10.35
C ASP A 487 -13.51 1.46 11.60
N GLN A 488 -13.38 2.23 12.68
CA GLN A 488 -12.77 1.79 13.93
C GLN A 488 -13.67 0.82 14.73
N PHE A 489 -14.97 1.07 14.72
CA PHE A 489 -15.94 0.27 15.48
C PHE A 489 -16.57 -0.85 14.63
N LYS A 490 -16.14 -1.01 13.39
CA LYS A 490 -16.57 -2.08 12.51
C LYS A 490 -15.90 -3.40 12.88
N ILE A 491 -16.68 -4.45 12.93
CA ILE A 491 -16.19 -5.82 13.02
C ILE A 491 -16.18 -6.41 11.62
N ASP A 492 -15.03 -6.90 11.19
CA ASP A 492 -14.81 -7.57 9.90
C ASP A 492 -14.25 -8.97 10.12
N TRP A 493 -15.08 -10.00 9.96
CA TRP A 493 -14.73 -11.39 10.17
C TRP A 493 -14.70 -12.16 8.84
N THR A 494 -13.52 -12.59 8.42
CA THR A 494 -13.30 -13.26 7.15
C THR A 494 -12.53 -14.57 7.34
N GLU A 495 -12.80 -15.59 6.51
CA GLU A 495 -12.05 -16.84 6.52
C GLU A 495 -10.53 -16.60 6.43
N GLN A 496 -10.10 -15.69 5.54
CA GLN A 496 -8.68 -15.41 5.33
C GLN A 496 -8.01 -14.77 6.55
N ASN A 497 -8.67 -13.80 7.19
CA ASN A 497 -8.14 -13.14 8.38
C ASN A 497 -8.08 -14.11 9.56
N SER A 498 -9.12 -14.90 9.75
CA SER A 498 -9.19 -15.92 10.81
C SER A 498 -8.11 -16.98 10.64
N LEU A 499 -7.94 -17.52 9.44
CA LEU A 499 -6.84 -18.43 9.10
C LEU A 499 -5.48 -17.78 9.36
N TYR A 500 -5.30 -16.53 8.99
CA TYR A 500 -4.05 -15.79 9.21
C TYR A 500 -3.73 -15.67 10.71
N GLN A 501 -4.71 -15.31 11.55
CA GLN A 501 -4.51 -15.19 12.99
C GLN A 501 -4.13 -16.54 13.63
N ILE A 502 -4.85 -17.62 13.27
CA ILE A 502 -4.58 -18.97 13.75
C ILE A 502 -3.20 -19.48 13.29
N GLN A 503 -2.81 -19.20 12.04
CA GLN A 503 -1.51 -19.61 11.50
C GLN A 503 -0.32 -18.89 12.14
N ASN A 504 -0.50 -17.67 12.64
CA ASN A 504 0.58 -16.90 13.25
C ASN A 504 1.11 -17.51 14.55
N ILE A 505 0.29 -18.30 15.24
CA ILE A 505 0.65 -19.01 16.49
C ILE A 505 0.96 -20.50 16.26
N ASP A 506 0.86 -20.98 15.03
CA ASP A 506 1.07 -22.38 14.68
C ASP A 506 2.57 -22.72 14.63
N PRO A 507 3.10 -23.54 15.58
CA PRO A 507 4.50 -23.96 15.56
C PRO A 507 4.88 -24.74 14.30
N SER A 508 3.91 -25.37 13.62
CA SER A 508 4.13 -26.17 12.41
C SER A 508 4.19 -25.31 11.14
N SER A 509 3.80 -24.03 11.25
CA SER A 509 3.77 -23.14 10.08
C SER A 509 5.18 -22.77 9.63
N PRO A 510 5.47 -22.74 8.32
CA PRO A 510 6.71 -22.16 7.79
C PRO A 510 6.97 -20.73 8.29
N ARG A 511 5.90 -19.98 8.62
CA ARG A 511 5.97 -18.62 9.16
C ARG A 511 6.57 -18.56 10.56
N SER A 512 6.52 -19.63 11.33
CA SER A 512 7.03 -19.73 12.69
C SER A 512 8.43 -20.34 12.81
N ALA A 513 9.06 -20.70 11.70
CA ALA A 513 10.30 -21.49 11.65
C ALA A 513 11.38 -21.05 12.64
N ARG A 514 11.56 -19.74 12.86
CA ARG A 514 12.62 -19.24 13.75
C ARG A 514 12.27 -19.22 15.24
N TRP A 515 11.10 -18.72 15.61
CA TRP A 515 10.71 -18.79 17.01
C TRP A 515 10.44 -20.24 17.42
N ASN A 516 10.06 -21.07 16.44
CA ASN A 516 9.90 -22.50 16.64
C ASN A 516 11.22 -23.21 16.96
N SER A 517 12.35 -22.76 16.38
CA SER A 517 13.67 -23.32 16.77
C SER A 517 14.00 -23.04 18.23
N ILE A 518 13.67 -21.83 18.73
CA ILE A 518 13.82 -21.47 20.14
C ILE A 518 12.88 -22.33 21.00
N LEU A 519 11.63 -22.46 20.57
CA LEU A 519 10.64 -23.27 21.23
C LEU A 519 11.07 -24.73 21.34
N ASN A 520 11.56 -25.32 20.24
CA ASN A 520 12.07 -26.71 20.24
C ASN A 520 13.25 -26.90 21.18
N THR A 521 14.13 -25.90 21.31
CA THR A 521 15.24 -25.93 22.27
C THR A 521 14.74 -25.99 23.72
N ILE A 522 13.69 -25.26 24.05
CA ILE A 522 13.07 -25.30 25.38
C ILE A 522 12.32 -26.62 25.58
N CYS A 523 11.58 -27.07 24.58
CA CYS A 523 10.82 -28.32 24.63
C CYS A 523 11.71 -29.55 24.83
N SER A 524 12.91 -29.56 24.24
CA SER A 524 13.87 -30.64 24.44
C SER A 524 14.35 -30.79 25.90
N GLN A 525 14.24 -29.74 26.71
CA GLN A 525 14.59 -29.68 28.11
C GLN A 525 13.38 -29.74 29.05
N ASN A 526 12.16 -29.63 28.51
CA ASN A 526 10.91 -29.61 29.26
C ASN A 526 9.84 -30.49 28.59
N PRO A 527 9.70 -31.78 28.99
CA PRO A 527 8.73 -32.69 28.38
C PRO A 527 7.27 -32.27 28.54
N GLU A 528 6.92 -31.59 29.63
CA GLU A 528 5.56 -31.12 29.88
C GLU A 528 5.18 -30.00 28.88
N LEU A 529 6.05 -29.03 28.68
CA LEU A 529 5.87 -27.98 27.66
C LEU A 529 5.79 -28.61 26.26
N SER A 530 6.61 -29.63 25.97
CA SER A 530 6.56 -30.33 24.68
C SER A 530 5.18 -30.95 24.42
N LYS A 531 4.56 -31.55 25.43
CA LYS A 531 3.20 -32.10 25.31
C LYS A 531 2.17 -31.02 25.07
N ILE A 532 2.24 -29.90 25.79
CA ILE A 532 1.32 -28.73 25.57
C ILE A 532 1.45 -28.20 24.14
N ILE A 533 2.65 -28.14 23.60
CA ILE A 533 2.89 -27.68 22.21
C ILE A 533 2.30 -28.66 21.19
N GLU A 534 2.38 -29.98 21.40
CA GLU A 534 1.74 -30.95 20.50
C GLU A 534 0.20 -30.85 20.58
N ASP A 535 -0.35 -30.62 21.78
CA ASP A 535 -1.79 -30.36 21.92
C ASP A 535 -2.20 -29.07 21.21
N LEU A 536 -1.39 -27.99 21.28
CA LEU A 536 -1.63 -26.77 20.55
C LEU A 536 -1.62 -27.00 19.02
N LYS A 537 -0.67 -27.75 18.48
CA LYS A 537 -0.63 -28.07 17.03
C LYS A 537 -1.91 -28.80 16.59
N ARG A 538 -2.38 -29.76 17.42
CA ARG A 538 -3.62 -30.48 17.14
C ARG A 538 -4.83 -29.56 17.15
N SER A 539 -4.99 -28.74 18.19
CA SER A 539 -6.10 -27.81 18.34
C SER A 539 -6.13 -26.75 17.21
N ILE A 540 -4.95 -26.29 16.77
CA ILE A 540 -4.83 -25.40 15.61
C ILE A 540 -5.31 -26.09 14.33
N LYS A 541 -4.98 -27.36 14.11
CA LYS A 541 -5.47 -28.11 12.96
C LYS A 541 -6.98 -28.27 13.01
N GLU A 542 -7.53 -28.66 14.15
CA GLU A 542 -8.98 -28.77 14.37
C GLU A 542 -9.70 -27.44 14.14
N ALA A 543 -9.15 -26.32 14.64
CA ALA A 543 -9.70 -24.98 14.40
C ALA A 543 -9.67 -24.58 12.91
N LYS A 544 -8.62 -24.90 12.18
CA LYS A 544 -8.53 -24.64 10.74
C LYS A 544 -9.55 -25.46 9.94
N ASP A 545 -9.79 -26.70 10.34
CA ASP A 545 -10.73 -27.57 9.66
C ASP A 545 -12.18 -27.16 9.99
N SER A 546 -12.51 -26.87 11.27
CA SER A 546 -13.82 -26.37 11.68
C SER A 546 -14.14 -25.01 11.04
N LEU A 547 -13.17 -24.10 10.94
CA LEU A 547 -13.36 -22.83 10.25
C LEU A 547 -13.78 -23.02 8.78
N LYS A 548 -13.12 -23.92 8.06
CA LYS A 548 -13.46 -24.19 6.65
C LYS A 548 -14.86 -24.77 6.51
N VAL A 549 -15.21 -25.76 7.37
CA VAL A 549 -16.53 -26.39 7.35
C VAL A 549 -17.61 -25.34 7.66
N MET A 550 -17.45 -24.59 8.74
CA MET A 550 -18.36 -23.52 9.14
C MET A 550 -18.58 -22.51 8.00
N MET A 551 -17.52 -22.02 7.37
CA MET A 551 -17.65 -21.02 6.29
C MET A 551 -18.29 -21.61 5.03
N ILE A 552 -18.06 -22.88 4.71
CA ILE A 552 -18.74 -23.58 3.61
C ILE A 552 -20.23 -23.69 3.90
N ASN A 553 -20.61 -24.11 5.11
CA ASN A 553 -21.99 -24.30 5.50
C ASN A 553 -22.75 -22.96 5.54
N ILE A 554 -22.13 -21.89 6.12
CA ILE A 554 -22.68 -20.52 6.05
C ILE A 554 -22.92 -20.10 4.59
N SER A 555 -21.96 -20.39 3.70
CA SER A 555 -22.06 -20.02 2.29
C SER A 555 -23.17 -20.80 1.56
N ASN A 556 -23.33 -22.07 1.86
CA ASN A 556 -24.36 -22.93 1.25
C ASN A 556 -25.77 -22.50 1.69
N GLU A 557 -25.95 -22.30 3.00
CA GLU A 557 -27.26 -21.92 3.57
C GLU A 557 -27.72 -20.53 3.11
N ASN A 558 -26.78 -19.63 2.87
CA ASN A 558 -27.10 -18.27 2.46
C ASN A 558 -26.93 -18.00 0.96
N TYR A 559 -26.63 -19.04 0.15
CA TYR A 559 -26.33 -18.88 -1.29
C TYR A 559 -27.42 -18.13 -2.06
N SER A 560 -28.70 -18.39 -1.75
CA SER A 560 -29.85 -17.76 -2.41
C SER A 560 -29.98 -16.24 -2.17
N GLN A 561 -29.28 -15.71 -1.17
CA GLN A 561 -29.29 -14.27 -0.87
C GLN A 561 -28.30 -13.49 -1.74
N PHE A 562 -27.46 -14.16 -2.52
CA PHE A 562 -26.43 -13.55 -3.34
C PHE A 562 -26.69 -13.76 -4.83
N ASP A 563 -26.48 -12.71 -5.61
CA ASP A 563 -26.65 -12.72 -7.07
C ASP A 563 -25.27 -12.68 -7.75
N PRO A 564 -24.88 -13.72 -8.51
CA PRO A 564 -23.59 -13.76 -9.21
C PRO A 564 -23.38 -12.58 -10.18
N LEU A 565 -24.47 -11.99 -10.68
CA LEU A 565 -24.41 -10.86 -11.63
C LEU A 565 -24.23 -9.50 -10.93
N LYS A 566 -24.46 -9.43 -9.61
CA LYS A 566 -24.38 -8.19 -8.81
C LYS A 566 -23.12 -8.14 -7.96
N THR A 567 -21.96 -8.03 -8.58
CA THR A 567 -20.66 -8.05 -7.91
C THR A 567 -20.46 -6.99 -6.80
N TYR A 568 -21.21 -5.88 -6.81
CA TYR A 568 -21.06 -4.78 -5.84
C TYR A 568 -22.23 -4.62 -4.85
N GLN A 569 -23.32 -5.37 -5.01
CA GLN A 569 -24.54 -5.24 -4.20
C GLN A 569 -24.87 -6.47 -3.35
N ASN A 570 -23.94 -7.43 -3.27
CA ASN A 570 -24.12 -8.66 -2.50
C ASN A 570 -23.82 -8.43 -1.02
N LYS A 571 -24.67 -7.61 -0.35
CA LYS A 571 -24.53 -7.24 1.06
C LYS A 571 -25.87 -7.35 1.80
N PRO A 572 -26.42 -8.58 1.94
CA PRO A 572 -27.67 -8.77 2.68
C PRO A 572 -27.50 -8.37 4.16
N ILE A 573 -28.44 -7.55 4.65
CA ILE A 573 -28.53 -7.16 6.06
C ILE A 573 -29.22 -8.28 6.84
N LEU A 574 -28.63 -8.67 7.96
CA LEU A 574 -29.14 -9.69 8.84
C LEU A 574 -30.15 -9.09 9.83
N LYS A 575 -31.42 -9.38 9.63
CA LYS A 575 -32.51 -8.87 10.49
C LYS A 575 -32.68 -9.68 11.78
N ASN A 576 -32.30 -10.95 11.77
CA ASN A 576 -32.34 -11.84 12.91
C ASN A 576 -31.15 -12.79 12.84
N ILE A 577 -30.16 -12.55 13.68
CA ILE A 577 -28.90 -13.30 13.72
C ILE A 577 -29.16 -14.75 14.11
N GLU A 578 -29.89 -14.97 15.20
CA GLU A 578 -30.16 -16.30 15.72
C GLU A 578 -30.80 -17.22 14.67
N LYS A 579 -31.85 -16.72 13.99
CA LYS A 579 -32.49 -17.47 12.92
C LYS A 579 -31.57 -17.71 11.71
N THR A 580 -30.71 -16.74 11.38
CA THR A 580 -29.80 -16.85 10.22
C THR A 580 -28.77 -17.96 10.44
N PHE A 581 -28.26 -18.11 11.66
CA PHE A 581 -27.22 -19.06 11.98
C PHE A 581 -27.70 -20.35 12.66
N GLN A 582 -29.02 -20.51 12.85
CA GLN A 582 -29.62 -21.66 13.55
C GLN A 582 -29.17 -23.01 12.95
N ILE A 583 -29.14 -23.13 11.62
CA ILE A 583 -28.78 -24.39 10.92
C ILE A 583 -27.28 -24.72 11.07
N VAL A 584 -26.45 -23.69 11.21
CA VAL A 584 -24.99 -23.84 11.34
C VAL A 584 -24.49 -23.63 12.78
N SER A 585 -25.37 -23.62 13.75
CA SER A 585 -25.04 -23.37 15.17
C SER A 585 -24.02 -24.35 15.70
N GLU A 586 -24.13 -25.66 15.37
CA GLU A 586 -23.16 -26.68 15.80
C GLU A 586 -21.75 -26.42 15.26
N ASP A 587 -21.63 -25.93 14.00
CA ASP A 587 -20.33 -25.57 13.42
C ASP A 587 -19.72 -24.35 14.12
N ILE A 588 -20.57 -23.37 14.49
CA ILE A 588 -20.17 -22.17 15.24
C ILE A 588 -19.71 -22.57 16.65
N ASP A 589 -20.48 -23.36 17.37
CA ASP A 589 -20.15 -23.85 18.72
C ASP A 589 -18.84 -24.64 18.71
N LEU A 590 -18.60 -25.45 17.68
CA LEU A 590 -17.36 -26.19 17.51
C LEU A 590 -16.20 -25.26 17.27
N MET A 591 -16.39 -24.23 16.45
CA MET A 591 -15.34 -23.22 16.19
C MET A 591 -15.02 -22.43 17.46
N GLU A 592 -16.01 -21.98 18.21
CA GLU A 592 -15.82 -21.32 19.52
C GLU A 592 -15.06 -22.20 20.50
N LYS A 593 -15.43 -23.46 20.63
CA LYS A 593 -14.77 -24.42 21.48
C LYS A 593 -13.30 -24.58 21.12
N ASN A 594 -13.00 -24.70 19.84
CA ASN A 594 -11.63 -24.82 19.35
C ASN A 594 -10.80 -23.57 19.62
N LEU A 595 -11.37 -22.37 19.45
CA LEU A 595 -10.69 -21.11 19.79
C LEU A 595 -10.45 -20.99 21.30
N LYS A 596 -11.42 -21.34 22.15
CA LYS A 596 -11.26 -21.35 23.61
C LYS A 596 -10.14 -22.30 24.05
N ASN A 597 -10.09 -23.50 23.46
CA ASN A 597 -9.04 -24.48 23.73
C ASN A 597 -7.64 -23.95 23.34
N ILE A 598 -7.52 -23.27 22.19
CA ILE A 598 -6.27 -22.63 21.77
C ILE A 598 -5.84 -21.57 22.78
N ILE A 599 -6.75 -20.72 23.26
CA ILE A 599 -6.49 -19.68 24.26
C ILE A 599 -5.94 -20.30 25.55
N GLU A 600 -6.58 -21.34 26.07
CA GLU A 600 -6.14 -22.06 27.29
C GLU A 600 -4.75 -22.67 27.13
N LEU A 601 -4.46 -23.27 25.98
CA LEU A 601 -3.14 -23.86 25.71
C LEU A 601 -2.07 -22.77 25.60
N ILE A 602 -2.36 -21.64 24.98
CA ILE A 602 -1.44 -20.49 24.93
C ILE A 602 -1.14 -19.98 26.33
N ASP A 603 -2.12 -19.89 27.23
CA ASP A 603 -1.91 -19.44 28.60
C ASP A 603 -1.03 -20.43 29.39
N LYS A 604 -1.21 -21.74 29.21
CA LYS A 604 -0.33 -22.74 29.79
C LYS A 604 1.10 -22.59 29.30
N ILE A 605 1.29 -22.37 27.98
CA ILE A 605 2.62 -22.16 27.39
C ILE A 605 3.26 -20.88 27.96
N ARG A 606 2.52 -19.79 28.06
CA ARG A 606 3.04 -18.54 28.63
C ARG A 606 3.50 -18.71 30.07
N LYS A 607 2.72 -19.39 30.90
CA LYS A 607 3.07 -19.71 32.28
C LYS A 607 4.34 -20.57 32.34
N SER A 608 4.43 -21.63 31.57
CA SER A 608 5.63 -22.49 31.54
C SER A 608 6.87 -21.72 31.05
N ILE A 609 6.76 -20.82 30.08
CA ILE A 609 7.89 -19.98 29.66
C ILE A 609 8.34 -19.03 30.77
N LEU A 610 7.43 -18.45 31.55
CA LEU A 610 7.75 -17.57 32.69
C LEU A 610 8.39 -18.34 33.86
N GLU A 611 8.01 -19.59 34.10
CA GLU A 611 8.64 -20.46 35.11
C GLU A 611 10.09 -20.77 34.73
N ILE A 612 10.37 -20.96 33.44
CA ILE A 612 11.74 -21.21 32.93
C ILE A 612 12.59 -19.94 32.91
N ASP A 613 12.00 -18.78 32.61
CA ASP A 613 12.66 -17.47 32.46
C ASP A 613 11.80 -16.36 33.08
N ASN A 614 11.79 -16.27 34.39
CA ASN A 614 10.99 -15.31 35.14
C ASN A 614 11.38 -13.85 34.89
N THR A 615 12.60 -13.58 34.45
CA THR A 615 13.10 -12.25 34.11
C THR A 615 12.79 -11.85 32.68
N ARG A 616 12.27 -12.76 31.85
CA ARG A 616 12.06 -12.58 30.41
C ARG A 616 13.33 -12.18 29.64
N SER A 617 14.49 -12.47 30.19
CA SER A 617 15.78 -12.06 29.60
C SER A 617 16.17 -12.93 28.41
N LYS A 618 15.88 -14.22 28.45
CA LYS A 618 16.27 -15.20 27.42
C LYS A 618 15.12 -15.51 26.44
N TYR A 619 13.90 -15.68 26.96
CA TYR A 619 12.74 -16.15 26.21
C TYR A 619 11.59 -15.12 26.14
N GLY A 620 11.84 -13.87 26.55
CA GLY A 620 10.83 -12.80 26.54
C GLY A 620 10.18 -12.57 25.18
N THR A 621 10.91 -12.76 24.07
CA THR A 621 10.36 -12.69 22.72
C THR A 621 9.32 -13.77 22.48
N LEU A 622 9.60 -15.02 22.88
CA LEU A 622 8.68 -16.13 22.72
C LEU A 622 7.43 -15.93 23.58
N HIS A 623 7.61 -15.49 24.84
CA HIS A 623 6.48 -15.10 25.67
C HIS A 623 5.58 -14.06 25.01
N SER A 624 6.17 -12.98 24.46
CA SER A 624 5.41 -11.90 23.80
C SER A 624 4.71 -12.36 22.50
N ILE A 625 5.26 -13.33 21.78
CA ILE A 625 4.60 -13.93 20.60
C ILE A 625 3.31 -14.64 21.04
N PHE A 626 3.37 -15.47 22.09
CA PHE A 626 2.20 -16.16 22.61
C PHE A 626 1.20 -15.19 23.28
N GLU A 627 1.68 -14.15 23.97
CA GLU A 627 0.81 -13.10 24.54
C GLU A 627 0.02 -12.39 23.44
N ASN A 628 0.69 -11.92 22.39
CA ASN A 628 0.00 -11.32 21.24
C ASN A 628 -0.90 -12.32 20.49
N GLY A 629 -0.52 -13.60 20.46
CA GLY A 629 -1.35 -14.68 19.92
C GLY A 629 -2.63 -14.87 20.72
N HIS A 630 -2.51 -14.92 22.06
CA HIS A 630 -3.64 -14.99 22.98
C HIS A 630 -4.64 -13.87 22.71
N ASP A 631 -4.17 -12.59 22.67
CA ASP A 631 -5.03 -11.43 22.46
C ASP A 631 -5.75 -11.51 21.11
N LYS A 632 -5.05 -11.87 20.06
CA LYS A 632 -5.64 -11.98 18.70
C LYS A 632 -6.70 -13.08 18.59
N ILE A 633 -6.46 -14.25 19.20
CA ILE A 633 -7.43 -15.33 19.17
C ILE A 633 -8.62 -15.01 20.08
N SER A 634 -8.39 -14.33 21.21
CA SER A 634 -9.48 -13.85 22.09
C SER A 634 -10.35 -12.83 21.37
N HIS A 635 -9.76 -11.88 20.63
CA HIS A 635 -10.52 -10.95 19.79
C HIS A 635 -11.29 -11.68 18.68
N LEU A 636 -10.66 -12.65 18.01
CA LEU A 636 -11.32 -13.44 16.98
C LEU A 636 -12.54 -14.19 17.50
N LEU A 637 -12.44 -14.76 18.72
CA LEU A 637 -13.54 -15.41 19.42
C LEU A 637 -14.65 -14.40 19.79
N SER A 638 -14.28 -13.27 20.38
CA SER A 638 -15.22 -12.22 20.75
C SER A 638 -15.98 -11.67 19.54
N ASP A 639 -15.29 -11.46 18.43
CA ASP A 639 -15.87 -11.00 17.18
C ASP A 639 -16.86 -12.04 16.61
N LEU A 640 -16.50 -13.33 16.63
CA LEU A 640 -17.39 -14.40 16.19
C LEU A 640 -18.66 -14.43 17.04
N MET A 641 -18.52 -14.43 18.37
CA MET A 641 -19.68 -14.42 19.29
C MET A 641 -20.57 -13.19 19.09
N CYS A 642 -19.98 -12.01 18.88
CA CYS A 642 -20.74 -10.80 18.60
C CYS A 642 -21.54 -10.92 17.31
N LEU A 643 -20.96 -11.53 16.27
CA LEU A 643 -21.58 -11.66 14.94
C LEU A 643 -22.62 -12.76 14.84
N THR A 644 -22.59 -13.77 15.74
CA THR A 644 -23.41 -14.98 15.61
C THR A 644 -24.38 -15.22 16.76
N ALA A 645 -24.11 -14.72 17.97
CA ALA A 645 -24.91 -15.03 19.15
C ALA A 645 -25.64 -13.81 19.75
N ASN A 646 -25.10 -12.61 19.68
CA ASN A 646 -25.61 -11.44 20.35
C ASN A 646 -26.12 -10.40 19.37
N GLN A 647 -27.45 -10.26 19.30
CA GLN A 647 -28.06 -9.18 18.52
C GLN A 647 -28.21 -7.95 19.40
N ASP A 648 -27.48 -6.88 19.04
CA ASP A 648 -27.61 -5.55 19.64
C ASP A 648 -28.45 -4.65 18.73
N ASN A 649 -29.39 -3.92 19.28
CA ASN A 649 -30.30 -3.05 18.53
C ASN A 649 -29.59 -1.80 17.96
N ASP A 650 -28.46 -1.42 18.54
CA ASP A 650 -27.67 -0.27 18.09
C ASP A 650 -26.58 -0.65 17.06
N THR A 651 -26.61 -1.91 16.62
CA THR A 651 -25.63 -2.47 15.67
C THR A 651 -26.33 -3.04 14.43
N VAL A 652 -25.82 -2.74 13.26
CA VAL A 652 -26.21 -3.38 11.98
C VAL A 652 -25.27 -4.51 11.67
N TYR A 653 -25.83 -5.65 11.32
CA TYR A 653 -25.13 -6.86 10.92
C TYR A 653 -25.40 -7.16 9.46
N TRP A 654 -24.38 -7.54 8.68
CA TRP A 654 -24.56 -7.95 7.29
C TRP A 654 -23.52 -8.98 6.87
N MET A 655 -23.80 -9.65 5.75
CA MET A 655 -22.84 -10.49 5.05
C MET A 655 -22.36 -9.81 3.77
N GLU A 656 -21.12 -10.08 3.36
CA GLU A 656 -20.64 -9.74 2.02
C GLU A 656 -20.25 -11.02 1.29
N GLY A 657 -20.72 -11.18 0.06
CA GLY A 657 -20.46 -12.37 -0.76
C GLY A 657 -19.64 -12.07 -2.00
N GLU A 658 -18.60 -12.86 -2.25
CA GLU A 658 -17.75 -12.80 -3.44
C GLU A 658 -17.74 -14.15 -4.15
N PHE A 659 -18.10 -14.16 -5.43
CA PHE A 659 -18.01 -15.36 -6.27
C PHE A 659 -16.61 -15.52 -6.84
N LYS A 660 -15.94 -16.62 -6.51
CA LYS A 660 -14.58 -16.94 -7.00
C LYS A 660 -14.65 -18.07 -8.02
N LEU A 661 -14.13 -17.80 -9.24
CA LEU A 661 -13.95 -18.84 -10.27
C LEU A 661 -12.86 -19.82 -9.80
N LYS A 662 -13.20 -21.10 -9.72
CA LYS A 662 -12.21 -22.18 -9.60
C LYS A 662 -11.85 -22.69 -11.00
N ASN A 663 -10.62 -23.21 -11.16
CA ASN A 663 -10.13 -23.88 -12.37
C ASN A 663 -11.00 -25.11 -12.82
N THR A 664 -12.02 -25.43 -12.06
CA THR A 664 -13.05 -26.44 -12.39
C THR A 664 -14.38 -25.70 -12.34
N SER A 665 -14.96 -25.39 -13.45
CA SER A 665 -16.31 -24.91 -13.80
C SER A 665 -17.42 -24.70 -12.71
N LYS A 666 -17.11 -24.68 -11.40
CA LYS A 666 -18.03 -24.35 -10.31
C LYS A 666 -17.57 -23.09 -9.60
N GLU A 667 -18.39 -22.04 -9.65
CA GLU A 667 -18.23 -20.84 -8.85
C GLU A 667 -18.42 -21.18 -7.36
N ARG A 668 -17.47 -20.73 -6.51
CA ARG A 668 -17.59 -20.84 -5.07
C ARG A 668 -17.93 -19.47 -4.49
N LEU A 669 -19.02 -19.39 -3.74
CA LEU A 669 -19.33 -18.21 -2.93
C LEU A 669 -18.42 -18.20 -1.69
N SER A 670 -17.73 -17.09 -1.48
CA SER A 670 -16.95 -16.79 -0.27
C SER A 670 -17.69 -15.70 0.50
N ILE A 671 -18.08 -15.97 1.73
CA ILE A 671 -18.83 -15.02 2.58
C ILE A 671 -17.87 -14.43 3.63
N SER A 672 -18.10 -13.16 3.97
CA SER A 672 -17.56 -12.51 5.17
C SER A 672 -18.70 -11.94 6.01
N LEU A 673 -18.49 -11.89 7.32
CA LEU A 673 -19.46 -11.41 8.31
C LEU A 673 -19.01 -10.05 8.82
N HIS A 674 -19.96 -9.16 9.00
CA HIS A 674 -19.68 -7.78 9.37
C HIS A 674 -20.69 -7.25 10.38
N ALA A 675 -20.22 -6.38 11.28
CA ALA A 675 -21.08 -5.60 12.16
C ALA A 675 -20.55 -4.17 12.29
N SER A 676 -21.42 -3.22 12.47
CA SER A 676 -21.06 -1.82 12.74
C SER A 676 -22.14 -1.12 13.55
N MET A 677 -21.75 -0.24 14.46
CA MET A 677 -22.68 0.61 15.17
C MET A 677 -23.54 1.42 14.21
N ILE A 678 -24.82 1.58 14.50
CA ILE A 678 -25.74 2.47 13.74
C ILE A 678 -25.33 3.92 13.95
N ASP A 679 -24.99 4.29 15.16
CA ASP A 679 -24.61 5.65 15.55
C ASP A 679 -23.41 5.65 16.51
N PRO A 680 -22.21 6.02 16.07
CA PRO A 680 -21.03 6.10 16.91
C PRO A 680 -20.99 7.37 17.78
N SER A 681 -21.97 8.28 17.70
CA SER A 681 -21.92 9.61 18.31
C SER A 681 -21.78 9.56 19.83
N VAL A 682 -22.46 8.64 20.50
CA VAL A 682 -22.36 8.47 21.97
C VAL A 682 -20.95 8.05 22.37
N ASN A 683 -20.39 7.07 21.66
CA ASN A 683 -19.02 6.60 21.91
C ASN A 683 -17.99 7.70 21.63
N MET A 684 -18.19 8.47 20.56
CA MET A 684 -17.35 9.62 20.23
C MET A 684 -17.40 10.70 21.34
N ALA A 685 -18.59 11.03 21.84
CA ALA A 685 -18.74 12.00 22.91
C ALA A 685 -18.00 11.55 24.18
N GLN A 686 -18.22 10.33 24.62
CA GLN A 686 -17.72 9.82 25.90
C GLN A 686 -16.23 9.47 25.87
N ASN A 687 -15.79 8.78 24.84
CA ASN A 687 -14.45 8.19 24.79
C ASN A 687 -13.45 9.01 23.97
N PHE A 688 -13.91 9.80 23.00
CA PHE A 688 -13.03 10.62 22.17
C PHE A 688 -12.92 12.04 22.72
N PHE A 689 -14.01 12.83 22.71
CA PHE A 689 -13.93 14.27 23.04
C PHE A 689 -13.66 14.53 24.52
N ASN A 690 -14.11 13.67 25.42
CA ASN A 690 -13.84 13.85 26.86
C ASN A 690 -12.37 13.62 27.22
N ARG A 691 -11.60 12.97 26.38
CA ARG A 691 -10.19 12.67 26.62
C ARG A 691 -9.27 13.89 26.45
N PHE A 692 -9.65 14.83 25.59
CA PHE A 692 -8.81 15.99 25.26
C PHE A 692 -9.29 17.26 26.00
N GLN A 693 -8.35 18.12 26.31
CA GLN A 693 -8.66 19.46 26.83
C GLN A 693 -9.08 20.38 25.68
N ASN A 694 -8.32 20.42 24.59
CA ASN A 694 -8.59 21.28 23.47
C ASN A 694 -8.68 20.48 22.16
N VAL A 695 -9.77 20.67 21.44
CA VAL A 695 -10.02 20.04 20.15
C VAL A 695 -10.40 21.09 19.12
N LEU A 696 -9.69 21.15 18.02
CA LEU A 696 -10.07 21.93 16.85
C LEU A 696 -10.51 20.97 15.72
N LEU A 697 -11.78 21.05 15.35
CA LEU A 697 -12.36 20.37 14.20
C LEU A 697 -12.48 21.38 13.05
N THR A 698 -11.74 21.18 11.98
CA THR A 698 -11.77 22.10 10.84
C THR A 698 -11.95 21.36 9.52
N SER A 699 -12.72 21.95 8.59
CA SER A 699 -12.92 21.46 7.23
C SER A 699 -13.49 22.55 6.35
N ALA A 700 -13.46 22.34 5.03
CA ALA A 700 -14.13 23.23 4.08
C ALA A 700 -15.66 23.06 4.09
N THR A 701 -16.17 21.94 4.58
CA THR A 701 -17.59 21.55 4.51
C THR A 701 -18.01 20.83 5.77
N LEU A 702 -18.62 21.53 6.73
CA LEU A 702 -19.20 20.97 7.97
C LEU A 702 -20.68 21.29 8.11
N LYS A 703 -21.13 22.39 7.48
CA LYS A 703 -22.53 22.81 7.53
C LYS A 703 -23.37 22.09 6.48
N VAL A 704 -24.59 21.74 6.86
CA VAL A 704 -25.65 21.28 5.99
C VAL A 704 -26.84 22.23 6.17
N ASN A 705 -27.38 22.79 5.08
CA ASN A 705 -28.44 23.82 5.12
C ASN A 705 -28.10 24.98 6.08
N ASN A 706 -26.87 25.50 5.98
CA ASN A 706 -26.35 26.57 6.82
C ASN A 706 -26.31 26.30 8.34
N SER A 707 -26.43 25.06 8.77
CA SER A 707 -26.36 24.64 10.17
C SER A 707 -25.24 23.61 10.41
N PHE A 708 -24.57 23.70 11.55
CA PHE A 708 -23.64 22.68 12.05
C PHE A 708 -24.36 21.49 12.69
N ASP A 709 -25.69 21.54 12.90
CA ASP A 709 -26.44 20.56 13.69
C ASP A 709 -26.26 19.12 13.21
N TYR A 710 -26.25 18.91 11.90
CA TYR A 710 -26.03 17.58 11.34
C TYR A 710 -24.67 17.02 11.73
N PHE A 711 -23.61 17.80 11.54
CA PHE A 711 -22.23 17.39 11.87
C PHE A 711 -22.10 17.16 13.38
N LEU A 712 -22.55 18.11 14.20
CA LEU A 712 -22.48 18.01 15.67
C LEU A 712 -23.23 16.80 16.21
N LYS A 713 -24.42 16.49 15.66
CA LYS A 713 -25.17 15.29 16.02
C LYS A 713 -24.36 14.03 15.70
N ARG A 714 -23.79 13.95 14.49
CA ARG A 714 -23.07 12.75 14.00
C ARG A 714 -21.77 12.48 14.78
N VAL A 715 -21.10 13.52 15.24
CA VAL A 715 -19.88 13.36 16.06
C VAL A 715 -20.14 13.34 17.56
N GLY A 716 -21.40 13.49 18.01
CA GLY A 716 -21.77 13.45 19.44
C GLY A 716 -21.55 14.75 20.20
N LEU A 717 -21.36 15.89 19.52
CA LEU A 717 -21.11 17.20 20.15
C LEU A 717 -22.36 18.05 20.33
N LYS A 718 -23.54 17.62 19.87
CA LYS A 718 -24.76 18.46 19.87
C LYS A 718 -25.18 18.95 21.25
N ASN A 719 -24.97 18.14 22.27
CA ASN A 719 -25.40 18.42 23.65
C ASN A 719 -24.24 18.85 24.58
N MET A 720 -23.09 19.24 24.03
CA MET A 720 -21.94 19.74 24.79
C MET A 720 -21.95 21.28 24.80
N ASP A 721 -21.99 21.88 25.99
CA ASP A 721 -22.08 23.34 26.16
C ASP A 721 -20.78 24.08 25.78
N SER A 722 -19.64 23.39 25.77
CA SER A 722 -18.31 23.97 25.50
C SER A 722 -17.91 24.04 24.03
N VAL A 723 -18.86 23.90 23.10
CA VAL A 723 -18.56 23.88 21.64
C VAL A 723 -18.67 25.27 21.02
N PHE A 724 -17.51 25.81 20.63
CA PHE A 724 -17.45 27.04 19.85
C PHE A 724 -17.66 26.72 18.34
N LYS A 725 -18.50 27.51 17.68
CA LYS A 725 -18.85 27.32 16.25
C LYS A 725 -18.59 28.59 15.48
N LYS A 726 -17.91 28.47 14.35
CA LYS A 726 -17.65 29.59 13.44
C LYS A 726 -17.51 29.09 12.00
N ASP A 727 -17.88 29.92 11.06
CA ASP A 727 -17.65 29.70 9.63
C ASP A 727 -16.93 30.87 8.99
N PHE A 728 -16.14 30.56 7.98
CA PHE A 728 -15.44 31.49 7.11
C PHE A 728 -15.69 31.08 5.67
N LEU A 729 -16.11 32.03 4.85
CA LEU A 729 -16.35 31.79 3.42
C LEU A 729 -15.03 31.58 2.68
N SER A 730 -15.11 30.94 1.51
CA SER A 730 -13.98 30.89 0.59
C SER A 730 -13.64 32.29 0.08
N PRO A 731 -12.35 32.65 -0.01
CA PRO A 731 -11.94 33.92 -0.61
C PRO A 731 -12.08 33.96 -2.13
N PHE A 732 -12.42 32.84 -2.78
CA PHE A 732 -12.62 32.77 -4.21
C PHE A 732 -13.97 33.37 -4.63
N PHE A 733 -13.95 34.27 -5.62
CA PHE A 733 -15.14 34.83 -6.22
C PHE A 733 -15.67 33.85 -7.30
N TYR A 734 -16.38 32.81 -6.87
CA TYR A 734 -16.86 31.75 -7.75
C TYR A 734 -17.76 32.26 -8.87
N ASP A 735 -18.57 33.27 -8.60
CA ASP A 735 -19.47 33.88 -9.60
C ASP A 735 -18.70 34.52 -10.78
N GLU A 736 -17.49 34.98 -10.56
CA GLU A 736 -16.63 35.55 -11.58
C GLU A 736 -15.65 34.54 -12.20
N GLN A 737 -15.19 33.56 -11.41
CA GLN A 737 -14.11 32.65 -11.78
C GLN A 737 -14.62 31.31 -12.34
N VAL A 738 -15.88 30.95 -12.09
CA VAL A 738 -16.47 29.68 -12.48
C VAL A 738 -17.69 29.88 -13.35
N THR A 739 -17.69 29.25 -14.52
CA THR A 739 -18.89 29.14 -15.33
C THR A 739 -19.47 27.75 -15.16
N PHE A 740 -20.69 27.69 -14.66
CA PHE A 740 -21.40 26.44 -14.48
C PHE A 740 -22.23 26.10 -15.71
N HIS A 741 -22.00 24.92 -16.27
CA HIS A 741 -22.80 24.38 -17.39
C HIS A 741 -23.46 23.08 -16.93
N GLN A 742 -24.80 23.07 -16.99
CA GLN A 742 -25.58 21.87 -16.72
C GLN A 742 -25.95 21.20 -18.04
N TYR A 743 -25.60 19.92 -18.18
CA TYR A 743 -26.09 19.12 -19.30
C TYR A 743 -27.53 18.68 -19.05
N SER A 744 -28.44 19.09 -19.93
CA SER A 744 -29.88 18.82 -19.81
C SER A 744 -30.37 17.62 -20.63
N GLY A 745 -29.48 16.89 -21.29
CA GLY A 745 -29.82 15.67 -22.03
C GLY A 745 -30.14 14.49 -21.11
N ALA A 746 -31.07 13.63 -21.50
CA ALA A 746 -31.35 12.37 -20.82
C ALA A 746 -30.21 11.37 -21.05
N ILE A 747 -29.08 11.57 -20.35
CA ILE A 747 -28.05 10.52 -20.23
C ILE A 747 -28.39 9.76 -18.96
N GLU A 748 -28.77 8.50 -19.08
CA GLU A 748 -28.59 7.55 -17.98
C GLU A 748 -27.08 7.36 -17.80
N ILE A 749 -26.52 8.22 -16.96
CA ILE A 749 -25.06 8.34 -16.74
C ILE A 749 -24.42 7.03 -16.30
N SER A 750 -25.21 6.10 -15.72
CA SER A 750 -24.71 4.82 -15.22
C SER A 750 -24.37 3.80 -16.30
N SER A 751 -24.84 3.93 -17.52
CA SER A 751 -24.70 2.90 -18.56
C SER A 751 -24.05 3.38 -19.88
N ASP A 752 -23.82 4.68 -20.08
CA ASP A 752 -23.43 5.24 -21.39
C ASP A 752 -22.05 5.89 -21.39
N PHE A 753 -21.03 5.06 -21.14
CA PHE A 753 -19.63 5.49 -21.15
C PHE A 753 -19.18 6.06 -22.50
N GLU A 754 -19.82 5.67 -23.62
CA GLU A 754 -19.51 6.17 -24.96
C GLU A 754 -19.98 7.63 -25.13
N LYS A 755 -21.20 7.97 -24.66
CA LYS A 755 -21.70 9.35 -24.70
C LYS A 755 -20.88 10.26 -23.81
N ILE A 756 -20.49 9.80 -22.60
CA ILE A 756 -19.60 10.55 -21.73
C ILE A 756 -18.25 10.75 -22.41
N GLY A 757 -17.69 9.70 -23.02
CA GLY A 757 -16.43 9.76 -23.73
C GLY A 757 -16.46 10.76 -24.90
N ASN A 758 -17.49 10.73 -25.73
CA ASN A 758 -17.69 11.68 -26.82
C ASN A 758 -17.81 13.11 -26.32
N LEU A 759 -18.59 13.34 -25.25
CA LEU A 759 -18.71 14.68 -24.64
C LEU A 759 -17.35 15.19 -24.16
N VAL A 760 -16.55 14.37 -23.51
CA VAL A 760 -15.20 14.75 -23.05
C VAL A 760 -14.28 15.08 -24.22
N ILE A 761 -14.31 14.27 -25.29
CA ILE A 761 -13.52 14.51 -26.51
C ILE A 761 -13.93 15.83 -27.17
N ASP A 762 -15.22 16.09 -27.31
CA ASP A 762 -15.74 17.31 -27.95
C ASP A 762 -15.43 18.56 -27.14
N LEU A 763 -15.57 18.48 -25.80
CA LEU A 763 -15.18 19.57 -24.90
C LEU A 763 -13.68 19.86 -24.98
N ASN A 764 -12.86 18.81 -25.01
CA ASN A 764 -11.40 18.95 -25.11
C ASN A 764 -11.01 19.59 -26.45
N ARG A 765 -11.60 19.15 -27.57
CA ARG A 765 -11.37 19.73 -28.91
C ARG A 765 -11.78 21.19 -28.97
N LYS A 766 -12.92 21.55 -28.33
CA LYS A 766 -13.46 22.90 -28.31
C LYS A 766 -12.64 23.86 -27.45
N PHE A 767 -12.29 23.45 -26.23
CA PHE A 767 -11.66 24.36 -25.26
C PHE A 767 -10.14 24.28 -25.25
N LYS A 768 -9.54 23.17 -25.71
CA LYS A 768 -8.07 22.90 -25.72
C LYS A 768 -7.38 23.18 -24.38
N LYS A 769 -8.08 22.91 -23.26
CA LYS A 769 -7.60 23.13 -21.90
C LYS A 769 -7.45 21.81 -21.18
N ARG A 770 -6.65 21.80 -20.10
CA ARG A 770 -6.58 20.64 -19.19
C ARG A 770 -7.95 20.41 -18.57
N MET A 771 -8.41 19.16 -18.56
CA MET A 771 -9.70 18.76 -18.04
C MET A 771 -9.51 17.76 -16.92
N LEU A 772 -10.28 17.93 -15.83
CA LEU A 772 -10.44 16.94 -14.78
C LEU A 772 -11.86 16.40 -14.85
N VAL A 773 -12.01 15.10 -15.09
CA VAL A 773 -13.33 14.44 -15.15
C VAL A 773 -13.51 13.59 -13.92
N LEU A 774 -14.54 13.88 -13.12
CA LEU A 774 -14.85 13.16 -11.89
C LEU A 774 -15.98 12.15 -12.16
N PHE A 775 -15.80 10.93 -11.66
CA PHE A 775 -16.77 9.85 -11.78
C PHE A 775 -17.20 9.35 -10.40
N THR A 776 -18.47 8.95 -10.30
CA THR A 776 -19.01 8.29 -9.09
C THR A 776 -18.77 6.79 -9.07
N SER A 777 -18.31 6.20 -10.19
CA SER A 777 -18.10 4.77 -10.36
C SER A 777 -16.75 4.49 -11.03
N THR A 778 -15.96 3.60 -10.42
CA THR A 778 -14.69 3.13 -11.01
C THR A 778 -14.91 2.38 -12.33
N LYS A 779 -16.03 1.68 -12.48
CA LYS A 779 -16.39 0.99 -13.73
C LYS A 779 -16.58 2.00 -14.86
N THR A 780 -17.41 3.01 -14.65
CA THR A 780 -17.66 4.06 -15.64
C THR A 780 -16.38 4.83 -15.99
N LEU A 781 -15.55 5.17 -14.99
CA LEU A 781 -14.23 5.77 -15.22
C LEU A 781 -13.37 4.92 -16.16
N THR A 782 -13.26 3.61 -15.86
CA THR A 782 -12.39 2.71 -16.64
C THR A 782 -12.88 2.53 -18.08
N GLU A 783 -14.18 2.34 -18.25
CA GLU A 783 -14.80 2.15 -19.57
C GLU A 783 -14.72 3.44 -20.41
N THR A 784 -15.04 4.60 -19.81
CA THR A 784 -14.91 5.91 -20.48
C THR A 784 -13.46 6.21 -20.84
N SER A 785 -12.52 5.94 -19.93
CA SER A 785 -11.08 6.15 -20.21
C SER A 785 -10.60 5.31 -21.37
N LYS A 786 -11.01 4.02 -21.43
CA LYS A 786 -10.70 3.15 -22.57
C LYS A 786 -11.31 3.67 -23.87
N TYR A 787 -12.58 4.09 -23.82
CA TYR A 787 -13.26 4.65 -24.98
C TYR A 787 -12.55 5.89 -25.50
N ILE A 788 -12.20 6.84 -24.62
CA ILE A 788 -11.50 8.07 -25.00
C ILE A 788 -10.15 7.75 -25.65
N LYS A 789 -9.34 6.84 -25.04
CA LYS A 789 -8.03 6.43 -25.58
C LYS A 789 -8.11 5.83 -26.98
N ASN A 790 -9.22 5.17 -27.30
CA ASN A 790 -9.42 4.53 -28.61
C ASN A 790 -9.95 5.49 -29.68
N ASN A 791 -10.41 6.70 -29.29
CA ASN A 791 -11.06 7.66 -30.18
C ASN A 791 -10.36 9.04 -30.25
N ILE A 792 -9.25 9.22 -29.56
CA ILE A 792 -8.32 10.35 -29.71
C ILE A 792 -7.11 9.91 -30.49
#